data_f39805fe19d848ab44485e443b5a3cd3
#
_entry.id   f39805fe19d848ab44485e443b5a3cd3
#
_cell.length_a   1.000
_cell.length_b   1.000
_cell.length_c   1.000
_cell.angle_alpha   90.00
_cell.angle_beta   90.00
_cell.angle_gamma   90.00
#
_symmetry.space_group_name_H-M   'P 1'
#
loop_
_entity.id
_entity.type
_entity.pdbx_description
1 polymer ?
#
loop_
_entity_poly.entity_id
_entity_poly.type
_entity_poly.pdbx_seq_one_letter_code
_entity_poly.pdbx_strand_id
1 'polypeptide(L)'
;MRRIILSVLLIVLYSGVFAQGRQIEIKSSELIKGFQTSGFTRIIRPVFAHEGSTLAADSADFNQAANTFQAFGHVVITQPSGTTIYSDLLNYDGNTKLAILTNNVRMLDGDATLTTEYLTYDMTTKIGTYTGGGKIVNGKNVLTSKNGYYFANSRDSYFRHNVVLKTPDALIKNDTLRYNSTSKIAYFYGPTHIYGKDDTLYTENGTYDTNLEQARFGKKNLYTQGSKSLTGDSLFYDRKAGIGRAIGRITFIDTVEKALLKGGLGFYKKADESILVTKNPYVVIISESDSAKVDSIWMTADTLFSKVVFNKDIAPYRKQEMLPDDQLAQDKPDSETQVQDVSESAAKDTVVATVKTAVLSKPEKDEPILSTKLPESKPTQPPIIQAPDIKKNQEKASSDTLKSKLNSKADSSQTDTAKSRIIIAYHNAKIFKSDLQARADSMFFSYSDSTVRCFTNPMIWAQGSQLSGDTVFLQMKNKKLDNMILQHNSFIANTEDADSTNFNQIKGKLITGYFLDNKLNRMFVDGNAESIYYVKEDTSYSGLNHLISSRLKIMLKDNKLNGITAIRSIDASITPMDELKEEQRVLKGFIWKPRDRPKSKEEIIPSLVEDVPAKTAESKAKQVKPSGSGNKTPLKASPKVPLKSSVKTEVPKSTEPNKTGKN
;
A
#
# COMPACT_ATOMS: atom_id res chain seq x y z
N MET A 1 54.84 39.61 -43.40
CA MET A 1 55.09 38.16 -43.43
C MET A 1 56.09 37.69 -42.37
N ARG A 2 57.28 38.28 -42.20
CA ARG A 2 58.27 37.81 -41.21
C ARG A 2 57.78 37.81 -39.74
N ARG A 3 56.95 38.78 -39.34
CA ARG A 3 56.39 38.86 -37.96
C ARG A 3 55.28 37.83 -37.70
N ILE A 4 54.51 37.44 -38.71
CA ILE A 4 53.46 36.42 -38.65
C ILE A 4 54.06 35.01 -38.52
N ILE A 5 55.15 34.76 -39.26
CA ILE A 5 55.88 33.49 -39.20
C ILE A 5 56.53 33.30 -37.83
N LEU A 6 57.08 34.37 -37.21
CA LEU A 6 57.66 34.33 -35.90
C LEU A 6 56.59 34.07 -34.81
N SER A 7 55.40 34.67 -34.95
CA SER A 7 54.25 34.40 -34.01
C SER A 7 53.71 32.98 -34.12
N VAL A 8 53.64 32.44 -35.35
CA VAL A 8 53.20 31.04 -35.55
C VAL A 8 54.25 30.06 -35.03
N LEU A 9 55.53 30.34 -35.21
CA LEU A 9 56.62 29.52 -34.65
C LEU A 9 56.63 29.56 -33.12
N LEU A 10 56.34 30.72 -32.50
CA LEU A 10 56.21 30.84 -31.04
C LEU A 10 54.99 30.07 -30.47
N ILE A 11 53.88 30.05 -31.21
CA ILE A 11 52.65 29.28 -30.82
C ILE A 11 52.89 27.77 -30.96
N VAL A 12 53.65 27.34 -32.00
CA VAL A 12 53.99 25.91 -32.14
C VAL A 12 55.00 25.45 -31.08
N LEU A 13 55.93 26.33 -30.67
CA LEU A 13 56.82 26.03 -29.51
C LEU A 13 56.10 26.02 -28.16
N TYR A 14 55.00 26.78 -27.99
CA TYR A 14 54.20 26.79 -26.78
C TYR A 14 53.28 25.55 -26.65
N SER A 15 52.89 24.95 -27.78
CA SER A 15 52.05 23.74 -27.79
C SER A 15 52.79 22.44 -27.45
N GLY A 16 54.14 22.47 -27.42
CA GLY A 16 54.95 21.28 -27.09
C GLY A 16 55.25 21.04 -25.62
N VAL A 17 54.80 21.93 -24.69
CA VAL A 17 55.20 21.87 -23.26
C VAL A 17 54.19 21.18 -22.35
N PHE A 18 53.05 20.71 -22.87
CA PHE A 18 51.94 20.25 -21.99
C PHE A 18 51.70 18.75 -22.01
N ALA A 19 52.66 17.88 -22.12
CA ALA A 19 52.44 16.46 -22.08
C ALA A 19 53.48 15.61 -21.34
N GLN A 20 54.21 16.16 -20.40
CA GLN A 20 54.96 15.29 -19.49
C GLN A 20 54.09 14.95 -18.30
N GLY A 21 53.53 13.74 -18.28
CA GLY A 21 52.89 13.17 -17.06
C GLY A 21 53.86 13.27 -15.89
N ARG A 22 53.36 13.67 -14.71
CA ARG A 22 54.22 13.73 -13.51
C ARG A 22 54.86 12.37 -13.28
N GLN A 23 56.13 12.34 -12.99
CA GLN A 23 56.85 11.13 -12.61
C GLN A 23 56.51 10.76 -11.18
N ILE A 24 56.57 9.46 -10.86
CA ILE A 24 56.48 8.98 -9.50
C ILE A 24 57.71 9.45 -8.74
N GLU A 25 57.48 10.15 -7.63
CA GLU A 25 58.55 10.66 -6.76
C GLU A 25 58.74 9.74 -5.54
N ILE A 26 60.00 9.41 -5.20
CA ILE A 26 60.36 8.75 -3.93
C ILE A 26 60.48 9.85 -2.88
N LYS A 27 59.55 9.92 -1.93
CA LYS A 27 59.58 10.90 -0.83
C LYS A 27 60.53 10.46 0.27
N SER A 28 60.54 9.18 0.59
CA SER A 28 61.42 8.59 1.60
C SER A 28 61.61 7.09 1.36
N SER A 29 62.67 6.55 1.86
CA SER A 29 62.97 5.11 1.89
C SER A 29 64.01 4.82 2.96
N GLU A 30 64.03 3.59 3.49
CA GLU A 30 65.08 3.13 4.40
C GLU A 30 66.34 2.69 3.63
N LEU A 31 66.17 1.97 2.52
CA LEU A 31 67.27 1.45 1.73
C LEU A 31 66.89 1.35 0.22
N ILE A 32 67.80 1.73 -0.64
CA ILE A 32 67.66 1.60 -2.10
C ILE A 32 68.78 0.69 -2.63
N LYS A 33 68.38 -0.44 -3.32
CA LYS A 33 69.30 -1.36 -3.95
C LYS A 33 69.06 -1.37 -5.47
N GLY A 34 70.01 -0.82 -6.25
CA GLY A 34 69.98 -0.87 -7.72
C GLY A 34 70.57 -2.16 -8.23
N PHE A 35 69.97 -2.74 -9.26
CA PHE A 35 70.48 -3.94 -9.95
C PHE A 35 70.73 -3.57 -11.42
N GLN A 36 71.98 -3.62 -11.87
CA GLN A 36 72.38 -3.24 -13.22
C GLN A 36 71.75 -4.06 -14.35
N THR A 37 71.29 -5.27 -14.08
CA THR A 37 70.80 -6.21 -15.09
C THR A 37 69.29 -6.33 -15.17
N SER A 38 68.53 -5.86 -14.19
CA SER A 38 67.07 -6.11 -14.12
C SER A 38 66.16 -4.95 -14.53
N GLY A 39 66.75 -3.72 -14.70
CA GLY A 39 65.96 -2.50 -14.95
C GLY A 39 65.07 -2.05 -13.78
N PHE A 40 65.12 -2.75 -12.63
CA PHE A 40 64.36 -2.45 -11.45
C PHE A 40 65.29 -2.00 -10.29
N THR A 41 64.77 -1.09 -9.46
CA THR A 41 65.39 -0.68 -8.21
C THR A 41 64.53 -1.21 -7.06
N ARG A 42 65.09 -2.08 -6.21
CA ARG A 42 64.45 -2.54 -4.99
C ARG A 42 64.56 -1.48 -3.91
N ILE A 43 63.44 -1.04 -3.39
CA ILE A 43 63.34 -0.02 -2.36
C ILE A 43 62.71 -0.64 -1.08
N ILE A 44 63.32 -0.44 0.05
CA ILE A 44 62.79 -0.92 1.34
C ILE A 44 62.10 0.23 2.05
N ARG A 45 60.92 0.00 2.57
CA ARG A 45 60.01 0.97 3.18
C ARG A 45 59.86 2.26 2.35
N PRO A 46 59.50 2.11 1.07
CA PRO A 46 59.30 3.27 0.21
C PRO A 46 58.06 4.05 0.61
N VAL A 47 58.13 5.38 0.47
CA VAL A 47 56.99 6.27 0.37
C VAL A 47 57.10 6.99 -0.95
N PHE A 48 56.23 6.63 -1.88
CA PHE A 48 56.09 7.30 -3.15
C PHE A 48 55.04 8.42 -3.07
N ALA A 49 55.21 9.45 -3.87
CA ALA A 49 54.21 10.47 -4.09
C ALA A 49 53.88 10.55 -5.59
N HIS A 50 52.61 10.60 -5.90
CA HIS A 50 52.14 10.82 -7.25
C HIS A 50 50.75 11.47 -7.24
N GLU A 51 50.57 12.58 -8.02
CA GLU A 51 49.30 13.31 -8.13
C GLU A 51 48.66 13.69 -6.77
N GLY A 52 49.47 14.05 -5.78
CA GLY A 52 48.99 14.41 -4.45
C GLY A 52 48.66 13.24 -3.52
N SER A 53 48.68 12.01 -4.05
CA SER A 53 48.51 10.79 -3.23
C SER A 53 49.88 10.29 -2.74
N THR A 54 49.87 9.60 -1.60
CA THR A 54 51.05 8.88 -1.06
C THR A 54 50.79 7.38 -1.13
N LEU A 55 51.84 6.62 -1.49
CA LEU A 55 51.83 5.17 -1.61
C LEU A 55 53.02 4.61 -0.82
N ALA A 56 52.74 3.86 0.22
CA ALA A 56 53.76 3.28 1.12
C ALA A 56 53.66 1.75 1.13
N ALA A 57 54.77 1.05 1.40
CA ALA A 57 54.81 -0.41 1.51
C ALA A 57 56.06 -0.87 2.29
N ASP A 58 56.14 -2.18 2.58
CA ASP A 58 57.36 -2.73 3.21
C ASP A 58 58.52 -2.77 2.20
N SER A 59 58.23 -3.07 0.95
CA SER A 59 59.23 -2.99 -0.13
C SER A 59 58.57 -2.77 -1.51
N ALA A 60 59.34 -2.29 -2.45
CA ALA A 60 58.86 -2.14 -3.85
C ALA A 60 59.99 -2.36 -4.85
N ASP A 61 59.59 -2.87 -6.03
CA ASP A 61 60.41 -2.90 -7.25
C ASP A 61 59.98 -1.76 -8.15
N PHE A 62 60.81 -0.71 -8.23
CA PHE A 62 60.53 0.51 -8.98
C PHE A 62 61.27 0.50 -10.33
N ASN A 63 60.57 0.71 -11.41
CA ASN A 63 61.11 0.95 -12.73
C ASN A 63 60.90 2.43 -13.09
N GLN A 64 61.95 3.22 -12.93
CA GLN A 64 61.92 4.66 -13.18
C GLN A 64 61.68 4.98 -14.67
N ALA A 65 62.30 4.20 -15.57
CA ALA A 65 62.18 4.41 -17.01
C ALA A 65 60.73 4.16 -17.53
N ALA A 66 60.08 3.11 -16.98
CA ALA A 66 58.72 2.80 -17.30
C ALA A 66 57.70 3.60 -16.47
N ASN A 67 58.14 4.33 -15.44
CA ASN A 67 57.29 5.02 -14.46
C ASN A 67 56.28 4.09 -13.75
N THR A 68 56.72 2.89 -13.37
CA THR A 68 55.88 1.85 -12.75
C THR A 68 56.56 1.27 -11.49
N PHE A 69 55.77 0.77 -10.57
CA PHE A 69 56.30 -0.04 -9.47
C PHE A 69 55.36 -1.15 -9.05
N GLN A 70 55.95 -2.19 -8.47
CA GLN A 70 55.25 -3.24 -7.76
C GLN A 70 55.64 -3.16 -6.30
N ALA A 71 54.67 -3.02 -5.40
CA ALA A 71 54.86 -2.89 -3.98
C ALA A 71 54.34 -4.14 -3.24
N PHE A 72 55.03 -4.52 -2.17
CA PHE A 72 54.81 -5.76 -1.43
C PHE A 72 54.77 -5.47 0.08
N GLY A 73 53.81 -6.06 0.75
CA GLY A 73 53.59 -6.04 2.18
C GLY A 73 53.09 -4.69 2.70
N HIS A 74 52.07 -4.70 3.54
CA HIS A 74 51.46 -3.54 4.17
C HIS A 74 51.33 -2.30 3.28
N VAL A 75 50.87 -2.53 2.05
CA VAL A 75 50.65 -1.43 1.08
C VAL A 75 49.59 -0.49 1.62
N VAL A 76 49.85 0.81 1.58
CA VAL A 76 48.90 1.87 1.94
C VAL A 76 48.89 2.97 0.90
N ILE A 77 47.75 3.22 0.27
CA ILE A 77 47.52 4.38 -0.58
C ILE A 77 46.66 5.38 0.20
N THR A 78 47.15 6.60 0.37
CA THR A 78 46.39 7.69 1.01
C THR A 78 46.13 8.79 -0.02
N GLN A 79 44.87 9.15 -0.18
CA GLN A 79 44.47 10.19 -1.13
C GLN A 79 44.18 11.53 -0.43
N PRO A 80 44.29 12.65 -1.16
CA PRO A 80 43.94 13.97 -0.63
C PRO A 80 42.47 14.07 -0.18
N SER A 81 41.59 13.22 -0.74
CA SER A 81 40.16 13.13 -0.36
C SER A 81 39.90 12.50 1.02
N GLY A 82 40.96 11.94 1.67
CA GLY A 82 40.85 11.17 2.92
C GLY A 82 40.57 9.67 2.67
N THR A 83 40.37 9.22 1.44
CA THR A 83 40.24 7.80 1.12
C THR A 83 41.59 7.10 1.35
N THR A 84 41.57 5.97 2.06
CA THR A 84 42.76 5.16 2.33
C THR A 84 42.54 3.74 1.86
N ILE A 85 43.48 3.15 1.12
CA ILE A 85 43.39 1.79 0.59
C ILE A 85 44.57 0.98 1.09
N TYR A 86 44.34 -0.21 1.62
CA TYR A 86 45.31 -1.18 2.10
C TYR A 86 45.29 -2.42 1.24
N SER A 87 46.43 -3.10 1.05
CA SER A 87 46.55 -4.41 0.43
C SER A 87 47.89 -5.05 0.76
N ASP A 88 48.07 -6.32 0.39
CA ASP A 88 49.37 -6.99 0.51
C ASP A 88 50.22 -6.77 -0.75
N LEU A 89 49.61 -6.55 -1.89
CA LEU A 89 50.27 -6.36 -3.19
C LEU A 89 49.65 -5.20 -3.95
N LEU A 90 50.49 -4.37 -4.58
CA LEU A 90 50.09 -3.31 -5.48
C LEU A 90 50.96 -3.30 -6.74
N ASN A 91 50.30 -3.31 -7.90
CA ASN A 91 50.93 -2.93 -9.17
C ASN A 91 50.44 -1.53 -9.53
N TYR A 92 51.34 -0.60 -9.70
CA TYR A 92 51.03 0.80 -10.01
C TYR A 92 51.72 1.25 -11.28
N ASP A 93 50.94 1.81 -12.19
CA ASP A 93 51.42 2.46 -13.40
C ASP A 93 51.19 3.97 -13.30
N GLY A 94 52.27 4.74 -13.21
CA GLY A 94 52.23 6.20 -13.08
C GLY A 94 51.81 6.91 -14.37
N ASN A 95 51.97 6.27 -15.54
CA ASN A 95 51.57 6.89 -16.81
C ASN A 95 50.05 6.83 -17.00
N THR A 96 49.45 5.68 -16.72
CA THR A 96 47.99 5.49 -16.76
C THR A 96 47.32 5.85 -15.42
N LYS A 97 48.10 6.01 -14.36
CA LYS A 97 47.63 6.28 -12.98
C LYS A 97 46.71 5.21 -12.44
N LEU A 98 46.91 3.97 -12.88
CA LEU A 98 46.12 2.80 -12.50
C LEU A 98 46.84 2.04 -11.40
N ALA A 99 46.15 1.85 -10.28
CA ALA A 99 46.54 0.98 -9.18
C ALA A 99 45.76 -0.34 -9.25
N ILE A 100 46.45 -1.47 -9.23
CA ILE A 100 45.88 -2.80 -9.15
C ILE A 100 46.32 -3.39 -7.80
N LEU A 101 45.37 -3.56 -6.90
CA LEU A 101 45.59 -4.06 -5.54
C LEU A 101 45.04 -5.47 -5.43
N THR A 102 45.80 -6.36 -4.82
CA THR A 102 45.42 -7.76 -4.61
C THR A 102 45.78 -8.22 -3.21
N ASN A 103 45.01 -9.16 -2.72
CA ASN A 103 45.09 -9.82 -1.43
C ASN A 103 44.79 -8.86 -0.27
N ASN A 104 43.81 -9.24 0.54
CA ASN A 104 43.40 -8.50 1.75
C ASN A 104 43.10 -7.02 1.50
N VAL A 105 42.54 -6.69 0.34
CA VAL A 105 42.27 -5.30 -0.01
C VAL A 105 41.19 -4.72 0.90
N ARG A 106 41.49 -3.59 1.52
CA ARG A 106 40.56 -2.83 2.37
C ARG A 106 40.61 -1.35 2.03
N MET A 107 39.49 -0.81 1.60
CA MET A 107 39.37 0.62 1.28
C MET A 107 38.45 1.30 2.32
N LEU A 108 38.93 2.37 2.90
CA LEU A 108 38.23 3.22 3.86
C LEU A 108 37.85 4.53 3.20
N ASP A 109 36.58 4.93 3.31
CA ASP A 109 36.09 6.23 2.86
C ASP A 109 34.98 6.71 3.79
N GLY A 110 35.31 7.65 4.68
CA GLY A 110 34.45 8.06 5.80
C GLY A 110 34.10 6.85 6.67
N ASP A 111 32.80 6.63 6.90
CA ASP A 111 32.29 5.54 7.74
C ASP A 111 32.19 4.20 7.00
N ALA A 112 32.50 4.17 5.69
CA ALA A 112 32.38 2.97 4.89
C ALA A 112 33.71 2.24 4.76
N THR A 113 33.67 0.91 4.91
CA THR A 113 34.80 0.01 4.68
C THR A 113 34.42 -1.02 3.61
N LEU A 114 35.13 -1.01 2.48
CA LEU A 114 35.11 -2.08 1.48
C LEU A 114 36.20 -3.09 1.81
N THR A 115 35.89 -4.38 1.73
CA THR A 115 36.85 -5.49 1.73
C THR A 115 36.66 -6.36 0.48
N THR A 116 37.76 -6.71 -0.19
CA THR A 116 37.77 -7.54 -1.40
C THR A 116 39.14 -8.17 -1.60
N GLU A 117 39.27 -9.18 -2.46
CA GLU A 117 40.58 -9.76 -2.81
C GLU A 117 41.25 -9.03 -3.98
N TYR A 118 40.47 -8.31 -4.79
CA TYR A 118 40.97 -7.64 -5.99
C TYR A 118 40.27 -6.29 -6.17
N LEU A 119 41.06 -5.23 -6.31
CA LEU A 119 40.57 -3.87 -6.56
C LEU A 119 41.45 -3.19 -7.63
N THR A 120 40.84 -2.66 -8.67
CA THR A 120 41.48 -1.66 -9.52
C THR A 120 41.02 -0.27 -9.10
N TYR A 121 41.96 0.66 -9.01
CA TYR A 121 41.67 2.04 -8.69
C TYR A 121 42.34 2.96 -9.69
N ASP A 122 41.53 3.67 -10.48
CA ASP A 122 42.00 4.71 -11.41
C ASP A 122 42.08 6.06 -10.67
N MET A 123 43.27 6.56 -10.46
CA MET A 123 43.49 7.80 -9.71
C MET A 123 43.11 9.05 -10.53
N THR A 124 42.97 8.94 -11.85
CA THR A 124 42.55 10.07 -12.73
C THR A 124 41.04 10.27 -12.59
N THR A 125 40.28 9.21 -12.81
CA THR A 125 38.80 9.23 -12.74
C THR A 125 38.31 9.11 -11.33
N LYS A 126 39.15 8.65 -10.40
CA LYS A 126 38.83 8.32 -9.01
C LYS A 126 37.73 7.24 -8.91
N ILE A 127 37.84 6.24 -9.78
CA ILE A 127 36.94 5.11 -9.82
C ILE A 127 37.63 3.86 -9.28
N GLY A 128 37.07 3.28 -8.22
CA GLY A 128 37.44 1.96 -7.71
C GLY A 128 36.52 0.91 -8.28
N THR A 129 37.09 -0.23 -8.74
CA THR A 129 36.33 -1.35 -9.29
C THR A 129 36.82 -2.64 -8.64
N TYR A 130 35.92 -3.42 -8.06
CA TYR A 130 36.22 -4.78 -7.63
C TYR A 130 35.43 -5.81 -8.42
N THR A 131 36.04 -6.98 -8.58
CA THR A 131 35.45 -8.15 -9.23
C THR A 131 35.77 -9.40 -8.39
N GLY A 132 34.91 -10.44 -8.48
CA GLY A 132 35.13 -11.68 -7.74
C GLY A 132 34.54 -11.70 -6.32
N GLY A 133 33.92 -10.60 -5.90
CA GLY A 133 33.27 -10.46 -4.59
C GLY A 133 33.80 -9.31 -3.77
N GLY A 134 32.90 -8.61 -3.10
CA GLY A 134 33.23 -7.53 -2.16
C GLY A 134 32.18 -7.41 -1.06
N LYS A 135 32.61 -6.95 0.09
CA LYS A 135 31.79 -6.68 1.26
C LYS A 135 32.02 -5.24 1.71
N ILE A 136 30.93 -4.49 1.83
CA ILE A 136 30.95 -3.14 2.35
C ILE A 136 30.21 -3.11 3.68
N VAL A 137 30.84 -2.47 4.67
CA VAL A 137 30.25 -2.23 5.98
C VAL A 137 30.15 -0.72 6.17
N ASN A 138 28.94 -0.24 6.50
CA ASN A 138 28.70 1.15 6.85
C ASN A 138 27.77 1.19 8.07
N GLY A 139 28.33 1.46 9.25
CA GLY A 139 27.62 1.33 10.50
C GLY A 139 27.08 -0.09 10.71
N LYS A 140 25.75 -0.21 10.86
CA LYS A 140 25.07 -1.51 11.02
C LYS A 140 24.69 -2.18 9.69
N ASN A 141 24.91 -1.50 8.56
CA ASN A 141 24.55 -2.01 7.24
C ASN A 141 25.70 -2.80 6.63
N VAL A 142 25.40 -3.97 6.09
CA VAL A 142 26.36 -4.84 5.40
C VAL A 142 25.84 -5.12 4.01
N LEU A 143 26.63 -4.74 2.99
CA LEU A 143 26.33 -5.03 1.60
C LEU A 143 27.38 -6.02 1.04
N THR A 144 26.94 -7.01 0.29
CA THR A 144 27.79 -7.90 -0.49
C THR A 144 27.34 -7.95 -1.94
N SER A 145 28.28 -8.06 -2.88
CA SER A 145 27.98 -8.27 -4.29
C SER A 145 29.17 -8.91 -5.01
N LYS A 146 28.93 -9.46 -6.21
CA LYS A 146 30.03 -10.04 -7.01
C LYS A 146 30.91 -8.96 -7.60
N ASN A 147 30.33 -7.84 -8.09
CA ASN A 147 31.06 -6.73 -8.69
C ASN A 147 30.59 -5.41 -8.08
N GLY A 148 31.50 -4.46 -7.94
CA GLY A 148 31.18 -3.12 -7.50
C GLY A 148 32.05 -2.05 -8.14
N TYR A 149 31.46 -0.86 -8.27
CA TYR A 149 32.09 0.34 -8.81
C TYR A 149 31.86 1.47 -7.82
N TYR A 150 32.92 2.12 -7.41
CA TYR A 150 32.86 3.28 -6.53
C TYR A 150 33.39 4.51 -7.23
N PHE A 151 32.58 5.57 -7.31
CA PHE A 151 32.88 6.85 -7.93
C PHE A 151 33.12 7.88 -6.83
N ALA A 152 34.38 8.15 -6.48
CA ALA A 152 34.69 9.00 -5.34
C ALA A 152 34.22 10.45 -5.53
N ASN A 153 34.20 10.96 -6.77
CA ASN A 153 33.79 12.33 -7.06
C ASN A 153 32.30 12.57 -6.81
N SER A 154 31.43 11.64 -7.25
CA SER A 154 29.96 11.74 -7.08
C SER A 154 29.44 11.05 -5.83
N ARG A 155 30.31 10.32 -5.12
CA ARG A 155 29.96 9.49 -3.96
C ARG A 155 28.91 8.41 -4.29
N ASP A 156 28.85 7.99 -5.55
CA ASP A 156 28.00 6.91 -6.01
C ASP A 156 28.73 5.57 -5.96
N SER A 157 28.00 4.54 -5.56
CA SER A 157 28.44 3.15 -5.62
C SER A 157 27.43 2.34 -6.42
N TYR A 158 27.89 1.54 -7.36
CA TYR A 158 27.07 0.60 -8.13
C TYR A 158 27.49 -0.82 -7.79
N PHE A 159 26.52 -1.66 -7.49
CA PHE A 159 26.71 -3.07 -7.17
C PHE A 159 25.95 -3.94 -8.15
N ARG A 160 26.58 -4.99 -8.64
CA ARG A 160 25.98 -5.89 -9.64
C ARG A 160 26.24 -7.36 -9.28
N HIS A 161 25.26 -8.17 -9.64
CA HIS A 161 25.23 -9.62 -9.47
C HIS A 161 25.25 -10.07 -8.01
N ASN A 162 24.17 -10.75 -7.62
CA ASN A 162 23.99 -11.28 -6.27
C ASN A 162 24.15 -10.23 -5.17
N VAL A 163 23.55 -9.04 -5.38
CA VAL A 163 23.60 -7.99 -4.37
C VAL A 163 22.73 -8.37 -3.19
N VAL A 164 23.32 -8.38 -2.00
CA VAL A 164 22.61 -8.60 -0.73
C VAL A 164 22.95 -7.46 0.20
N LEU A 165 21.94 -6.67 0.58
CA LEU A 165 22.06 -5.62 1.57
C LEU A 165 21.31 -6.04 2.83
N LYS A 166 22.04 -6.20 3.93
CA LYS A 166 21.51 -6.48 5.26
C LYS A 166 21.52 -5.19 6.09
N THR A 167 20.35 -4.75 6.51
CA THR A 167 20.14 -3.67 7.46
C THR A 167 19.64 -4.24 8.80
N PRO A 168 19.53 -3.47 9.89
CA PRO A 168 18.94 -3.95 11.14
C PRO A 168 17.52 -4.50 11.00
N ASP A 169 16.78 -3.99 10.02
CA ASP A 169 15.33 -4.20 9.89
C ASP A 169 14.93 -4.99 8.65
N ALA A 170 15.84 -5.17 7.69
CA ALA A 170 15.51 -5.84 6.43
C ALA A 170 16.71 -6.54 5.79
N LEU A 171 16.42 -7.60 5.04
CA LEU A 171 17.32 -8.25 4.11
C LEU A 171 16.85 -7.96 2.69
N ILE A 172 17.68 -7.28 1.90
CA ILE A 172 17.37 -6.89 0.53
C ILE A 172 18.21 -7.73 -0.42
N LYS A 173 17.57 -8.42 -1.36
CA LYS A 173 18.23 -9.17 -2.44
C LYS A 173 17.86 -8.55 -3.77
N ASN A 174 18.88 -8.22 -4.57
CA ASN A 174 18.73 -7.49 -5.82
C ASN A 174 19.83 -7.91 -6.81
N ASP A 175 19.64 -7.70 -8.11
CA ASP A 175 20.74 -7.90 -9.09
C ASP A 175 21.60 -6.65 -9.24
N THR A 176 20.98 -5.48 -9.26
CA THR A 176 21.70 -4.20 -9.46
C THR A 176 21.19 -3.13 -8.50
N LEU A 177 22.10 -2.58 -7.69
CA LEU A 177 21.84 -1.54 -6.71
C LEU A 177 22.81 -0.38 -6.91
N ARG A 178 22.30 0.86 -6.87
CA ARG A 178 23.11 2.08 -6.74
C ARG A 178 22.86 2.68 -5.36
N TYR A 179 23.90 3.11 -4.70
CA TYR A 179 23.83 3.85 -3.43
C TYR A 179 24.65 5.11 -3.53
N ASN A 180 24.07 6.24 -3.11
CA ASN A 180 24.79 7.50 -3.00
C ASN A 180 25.02 7.81 -1.52
N SER A 181 26.28 7.90 -1.12
CA SER A 181 26.64 8.07 0.29
C SER A 181 26.44 9.51 0.81
N THR A 182 26.27 10.50 -0.06
CA THR A 182 25.94 11.89 0.32
C THR A 182 24.44 12.06 0.54
N SER A 183 23.61 11.67 -0.45
CA SER A 183 22.15 11.77 -0.34
C SER A 183 21.54 10.67 0.54
N LYS A 184 22.29 9.62 0.83
CA LYS A 184 21.84 8.44 1.60
C LYS A 184 20.69 7.67 0.92
N ILE A 185 20.57 7.76 -0.41
CA ILE A 185 19.52 7.11 -1.20
C ILE A 185 20.05 5.87 -1.89
N ALA A 186 19.37 4.75 -1.68
CA ALA A 186 19.54 3.52 -2.45
C ALA A 186 18.53 3.46 -3.60
N TYR A 187 18.98 3.04 -4.78
CA TYR A 187 18.18 2.83 -5.98
C TYR A 187 18.23 1.37 -6.37
N PHE A 188 17.06 0.75 -6.53
CA PHE A 188 16.90 -0.65 -6.92
C PHE A 188 16.57 -0.74 -8.41
N TYR A 189 17.28 -1.58 -9.14
CA TYR A 189 17.06 -1.81 -10.57
C TYR A 189 16.84 -3.32 -10.81
N GLY A 190 15.73 -3.64 -11.49
CA GLY A 190 15.33 -5.03 -11.76
C GLY A 190 14.73 -5.74 -10.54
N PRO A 191 14.55 -7.06 -10.63
CA PRO A 191 13.92 -7.88 -9.59
C PRO A 191 14.56 -7.68 -8.23
N THR A 192 13.79 -7.19 -7.27
CA THR A 192 14.23 -6.86 -5.92
C THR A 192 13.28 -7.48 -4.91
N HIS A 193 13.82 -8.24 -3.98
CA HIS A 193 13.10 -8.82 -2.85
C HIS A 193 13.57 -8.18 -1.56
N ILE A 194 12.65 -7.63 -0.79
CA ILE A 194 12.89 -7.02 0.51
C ILE A 194 12.16 -7.87 1.55
N TYR A 195 12.90 -8.46 2.48
CA TYR A 195 12.39 -9.27 3.57
C TYR A 195 12.51 -8.47 4.87
N GLY A 196 11.38 -8.02 5.40
CA GLY A 196 11.29 -7.43 6.73
C GLY A 196 11.21 -8.51 7.81
N LYS A 197 10.77 -8.12 9.02
CA LYS A 197 10.60 -9.06 10.12
C LYS A 197 9.38 -9.97 9.90
N ASP A 198 8.25 -9.36 9.53
CA ASP A 198 6.95 -10.03 9.42
C ASP A 198 6.30 -9.80 8.04
N ASP A 199 7.03 -9.19 7.10
CA ASP A 199 6.54 -8.80 5.80
C ASP A 199 7.57 -9.02 4.69
N THR A 200 7.09 -9.07 3.46
CA THR A 200 7.94 -9.11 2.28
C THR A 200 7.44 -8.14 1.21
N LEU A 201 8.37 -7.58 0.44
CA LEU A 201 8.05 -6.77 -0.71
C LEU A 201 8.84 -7.25 -1.93
N TYR A 202 8.16 -7.44 -3.03
CA TYR A 202 8.76 -7.57 -4.36
C TYR A 202 8.54 -6.29 -5.17
N THR A 203 9.55 -5.86 -5.90
CA THR A 203 9.47 -4.74 -6.85
C THR A 203 10.50 -4.89 -7.97
N GLU A 204 10.27 -4.26 -9.12
CA GLU A 204 11.27 -4.19 -10.20
C GLU A 204 11.95 -2.82 -10.31
N ASN A 205 11.50 -1.82 -9.55
CA ASN A 205 12.10 -0.50 -9.50
C ASN A 205 11.72 0.19 -8.18
N GLY A 206 12.70 0.83 -7.55
CA GLY A 206 12.42 1.54 -6.32
C GLY A 206 13.59 2.37 -5.81
N THR A 207 13.28 3.20 -4.81
CA THR A 207 14.25 3.98 -4.06
C THR A 207 13.98 3.85 -2.57
N TYR A 208 15.03 3.89 -1.78
CA TYR A 208 14.97 3.94 -0.33
C TYR A 208 15.91 5.02 0.19
N ASP A 209 15.34 6.01 0.84
CA ASP A 209 16.10 7.03 1.58
C ASP A 209 16.36 6.50 2.98
N THR A 210 17.63 6.19 3.29
CA THR A 210 18.03 5.60 4.58
C THR A 210 18.03 6.62 5.72
N ASN A 211 18.04 7.93 5.43
CA ASN A 211 17.99 8.99 6.41
C ASN A 211 16.56 9.35 6.80
N LEU A 212 15.70 9.52 5.80
CA LEU A 212 14.27 9.79 6.01
C LEU A 212 13.45 8.53 6.32
N GLU A 213 13.99 7.35 6.07
CA GLU A 213 13.31 6.05 6.15
C GLU A 213 12.07 5.98 5.25
N GLN A 214 12.18 6.57 4.06
CA GLN A 214 11.12 6.61 3.06
C GLN A 214 11.44 5.71 1.88
N ALA A 215 10.47 4.89 1.49
CA ALA A 215 10.56 3.99 0.34
C ALA A 215 9.55 4.37 -0.74
N ARG A 216 9.96 4.25 -2.01
CA ARG A 216 9.11 4.43 -3.20
C ARG A 216 9.36 3.30 -4.17
N PHE A 217 8.30 2.65 -4.63
CA PHE A 217 8.35 1.51 -5.53
C PHE A 217 7.44 1.79 -6.72
N GLY A 218 7.96 1.61 -7.94
CA GLY A 218 7.31 2.12 -9.14
C GLY A 218 6.91 1.06 -10.16
N LYS A 219 7.19 -0.23 -9.94
CA LYS A 219 6.90 -1.25 -10.97
C LYS A 219 6.74 -2.65 -10.39
N LYS A 220 5.64 -3.31 -10.74
CA LYS A 220 5.31 -4.68 -10.34
C LYS A 220 5.45 -4.91 -8.83
N ASN A 221 4.79 -4.07 -8.07
CA ASN A 221 4.89 -4.12 -6.62
C ASN A 221 3.95 -5.17 -6.04
N LEU A 222 4.48 -6.01 -5.15
CA LEU A 222 3.72 -6.97 -4.35
C LEU A 222 4.23 -6.92 -2.91
N TYR A 223 3.45 -6.34 -2.04
CA TYR A 223 3.68 -6.36 -0.59
C TYR A 223 2.85 -7.47 0.03
N THR A 224 3.43 -8.25 0.94
CA THR A 224 2.73 -9.31 1.68
C THR A 224 3.06 -9.24 3.16
N GLN A 225 2.04 -9.45 4.00
CA GLN A 225 2.17 -9.53 5.46
C GLN A 225 1.13 -10.50 6.02
N GLY A 226 1.58 -11.67 6.45
CA GLY A 226 0.68 -12.72 6.91
C GLY A 226 -0.36 -13.09 5.84
N SER A 227 -1.64 -12.96 6.16
CA SER A 227 -2.77 -13.21 5.26
C SER A 227 -3.00 -12.10 4.22
N LYS A 228 -2.32 -10.96 4.35
CA LYS A 228 -2.60 -9.74 3.58
C LYS A 228 -1.61 -9.56 2.45
N SER A 229 -2.11 -9.15 1.28
CA SER A 229 -1.28 -8.76 0.15
C SER A 229 -1.80 -7.46 -0.48
N LEU A 230 -0.87 -6.65 -0.98
CA LEU A 230 -1.15 -5.38 -1.64
C LEU A 230 -0.35 -5.27 -2.93
N THR A 231 -1.02 -4.95 -4.02
CA THR A 231 -0.40 -4.57 -5.30
C THR A 231 -0.83 -3.17 -5.71
N GLY A 232 -0.03 -2.51 -6.55
CA GLY A 232 -0.31 -1.20 -7.10
C GLY A 232 0.78 -0.81 -8.10
N ASP A 233 0.49 0.16 -8.97
CA ASP A 233 1.48 0.64 -9.95
C ASP A 233 2.62 1.38 -9.27
N SER A 234 2.32 2.12 -8.20
CA SER A 234 3.30 2.77 -7.34
C SER A 234 2.93 2.63 -5.86
N LEU A 235 3.91 2.28 -5.04
CA LEU A 235 3.79 2.24 -3.58
C LEU A 235 4.78 3.23 -2.95
N PHE A 236 4.33 3.95 -1.97
CA PHE A 236 5.14 4.81 -1.10
C PHE A 236 4.90 4.43 0.35
N TYR A 237 5.96 4.40 1.14
CA TYR A 237 5.88 4.17 2.58
C TYR A 237 6.88 5.06 3.33
N ASP A 238 6.37 5.80 4.30
CA ASP A 238 7.15 6.55 5.28
C ASP A 238 7.11 5.77 6.60
N ARG A 239 8.25 5.19 6.96
CA ARG A 239 8.35 4.32 8.14
C ARG A 239 8.24 5.09 9.45
N LYS A 240 8.83 6.30 9.52
CA LYS A 240 8.78 7.14 10.72
C LYS A 240 7.38 7.64 11.01
N ALA A 241 6.69 8.12 9.98
CA ALA A 241 5.32 8.58 10.10
C ALA A 241 4.31 7.42 10.18
N GLY A 242 4.69 6.22 9.76
CA GLY A 242 3.80 5.06 9.66
C GLY A 242 2.68 5.25 8.64
N ILE A 243 2.94 5.98 7.54
CA ILE A 243 1.97 6.24 6.48
C ILE A 243 2.38 5.58 5.18
N GLY A 244 1.40 5.03 4.49
CA GLY A 244 1.55 4.42 3.17
C GLY A 244 0.62 5.07 2.14
N ARG A 245 1.04 5.04 0.87
CA ARG A 245 0.22 5.44 -0.27
C ARG A 245 0.41 4.46 -1.41
N ALA A 246 -0.69 4.02 -2.00
CA ALA A 246 -0.72 3.20 -3.20
C ALA A 246 -1.44 3.96 -4.32
N ILE A 247 -0.94 3.86 -5.53
CA ILE A 247 -1.49 4.55 -6.71
C ILE A 247 -1.59 3.55 -7.86
N GLY A 248 -2.70 3.62 -8.59
CA GLY A 248 -2.97 2.88 -9.80
C GLY A 248 -3.21 1.38 -9.56
N ARG A 249 -4.27 0.83 -10.14
CA ARG A 249 -4.64 -0.60 -10.13
C ARG A 249 -4.42 -1.30 -8.78
N ILE A 250 -4.85 -0.62 -7.70
CA ILE A 250 -4.69 -1.14 -6.34
C ILE A 250 -5.51 -2.41 -6.20
N THR A 251 -4.88 -3.46 -5.67
CA THR A 251 -5.55 -4.66 -5.23
C THR A 251 -5.01 -5.05 -3.87
N PHE A 252 -5.87 -5.04 -2.87
CA PHE A 252 -5.59 -5.53 -1.52
C PHE A 252 -6.43 -6.78 -1.27
N ILE A 253 -5.79 -7.83 -0.79
CA ILE A 253 -6.42 -9.12 -0.47
C ILE A 253 -6.12 -9.44 0.98
N ASP A 254 -7.14 -9.83 1.73
CA ASP A 254 -7.01 -10.48 3.03
C ASP A 254 -7.64 -11.87 2.96
N THR A 255 -6.82 -12.91 3.04
CA THR A 255 -7.29 -14.30 2.90
C THR A 255 -8.01 -14.83 4.14
N VAL A 256 -7.75 -14.25 5.33
CA VAL A 256 -8.45 -14.61 6.57
C VAL A 256 -9.85 -14.00 6.58
N GLU A 257 -9.96 -12.71 6.30
CA GLU A 257 -11.25 -12.02 6.20
C GLU A 257 -11.99 -12.35 4.89
N LYS A 258 -11.34 -13.08 3.96
CA LYS A 258 -11.88 -13.39 2.63
C LYS A 258 -12.35 -12.14 1.89
N ALA A 259 -11.58 -11.06 2.02
CA ALA A 259 -11.89 -9.74 1.47
C ALA A 259 -10.93 -9.34 0.35
N LEU A 260 -11.48 -8.75 -0.70
CA LEU A 260 -10.76 -8.15 -1.81
C LEU A 260 -11.17 -6.69 -1.93
N LEU A 261 -10.22 -5.75 -1.83
CA LEU A 261 -10.45 -4.31 -2.02
C LEU A 261 -9.67 -3.83 -3.24
N LYS A 262 -10.33 -3.08 -4.12
CA LYS A 262 -9.71 -2.45 -5.30
C LYS A 262 -9.99 -0.96 -5.36
N GLY A 263 -9.17 -0.21 -6.13
CA GLY A 263 -9.34 1.21 -6.37
C GLY A 263 -8.14 1.83 -7.07
N GLY A 264 -8.16 3.14 -7.28
CA GLY A 264 -7.10 3.86 -8.00
C GLY A 264 -6.15 4.65 -7.10
N LEU A 265 -6.57 5.01 -5.88
CA LEU A 265 -5.74 5.75 -4.92
C LEU A 265 -6.06 5.27 -3.51
N GLY A 266 -5.03 4.84 -2.80
CA GLY A 266 -5.13 4.32 -1.44
C GLY A 266 -4.17 5.02 -0.48
N PHE A 267 -4.61 5.23 0.76
CA PHE A 267 -3.82 5.73 1.88
C PHE A 267 -3.93 4.77 3.05
N TYR A 268 -2.82 4.53 3.70
CA TYR A 268 -2.71 3.68 4.89
C TYR A 268 -2.07 4.44 6.04
N LYS A 269 -2.58 4.27 7.25
CA LYS A 269 -1.99 4.79 8.46
C LYS A 269 -1.85 3.68 9.49
N LYS A 270 -0.62 3.44 9.95
CA LYS A 270 -0.29 2.34 10.86
C LYS A 270 -0.88 2.52 12.26
N ALA A 271 -1.00 3.77 12.74
CA ALA A 271 -1.38 4.08 14.11
C ALA A 271 -2.77 3.53 14.50
N ASP A 272 -3.72 3.53 13.57
CA ASP A 272 -5.10 3.04 13.74
C ASP A 272 -5.47 1.99 12.69
N GLU A 273 -4.50 1.47 11.96
CA GLU A 273 -4.65 0.54 10.82
C GLU A 273 -5.69 1.02 9.79
N SER A 274 -5.82 2.36 9.63
CA SER A 274 -6.81 2.90 8.73
C SER A 274 -6.36 2.78 7.26
N ILE A 275 -7.36 2.51 6.41
CA ILE A 275 -7.22 2.40 4.96
C ILE A 275 -8.30 3.28 4.34
N LEU A 276 -7.90 4.24 3.52
CA LEU A 276 -8.79 5.07 2.72
C LEU A 276 -8.53 4.74 1.24
N VAL A 277 -9.58 4.40 0.49
CA VAL A 277 -9.46 4.12 -0.95
C VAL A 277 -10.46 4.96 -1.72
N THR A 278 -9.99 5.59 -2.77
CA THR A 278 -10.76 6.44 -3.68
C THR A 278 -10.46 6.09 -5.14
N LYS A 279 -11.07 6.79 -6.07
CA LYS A 279 -11.00 6.54 -7.52
C LYS A 279 -11.54 5.15 -7.85
N ASN A 280 -12.85 5.07 -7.92
CA ASN A 280 -13.61 3.87 -8.23
C ASN A 280 -13.32 2.70 -7.27
N PRO A 281 -13.39 2.91 -5.95
CA PRO A 281 -13.13 1.84 -5.00
C PRO A 281 -14.29 0.86 -4.95
N TYR A 282 -13.97 -0.42 -4.79
CA TYR A 282 -14.94 -1.44 -4.42
C TYR A 282 -14.32 -2.53 -3.56
N VAL A 283 -15.14 -3.12 -2.72
CA VAL A 283 -14.77 -4.26 -1.86
C VAL A 283 -15.66 -5.45 -2.16
N VAL A 284 -15.06 -6.63 -2.15
CA VAL A 284 -15.76 -7.91 -2.29
C VAL A 284 -15.49 -8.72 -1.03
N ILE A 285 -16.55 -9.14 -0.34
CA ILE A 285 -16.47 -10.03 0.81
C ILE A 285 -17.05 -11.37 0.37
N ILE A 286 -16.21 -12.41 0.35
CA ILE A 286 -16.60 -13.74 -0.07
C ILE A 286 -17.37 -14.40 1.08
N SER A 287 -18.61 -14.80 0.80
CA SER A 287 -19.46 -15.56 1.70
C SER A 287 -19.54 -17.01 1.21
N GLU A 288 -19.19 -17.96 2.07
CA GLU A 288 -19.45 -19.37 1.79
C GLU A 288 -20.94 -19.64 2.01
N SER A 289 -21.61 -20.14 0.98
CA SER A 289 -22.98 -20.69 1.08
C SER A 289 -22.89 -22.18 1.33
N ASP A 290 -23.81 -22.75 2.13
CA ASP A 290 -23.92 -24.20 2.37
C ASP A 290 -24.23 -25.02 1.11
N SER A 291 -24.67 -24.37 0.06
CA SER A 291 -24.81 -24.92 -1.29
C SER A 291 -23.56 -24.55 -2.11
N ALA A 292 -23.06 -25.44 -2.92
CA ALA A 292 -21.82 -25.35 -3.73
C ALA A 292 -21.65 -24.05 -4.60
N LYS A 293 -22.49 -23.03 -4.40
CA LYS A 293 -22.38 -21.70 -5.02
C LYS A 293 -21.80 -20.71 -4.02
N VAL A 294 -20.60 -20.26 -4.29
CA VAL A 294 -19.99 -19.13 -3.58
C VAL A 294 -20.80 -17.87 -3.88
N ASP A 295 -21.41 -17.28 -2.86
CA ASP A 295 -22.04 -15.97 -2.96
C ASP A 295 -21.08 -14.90 -2.39
N SER A 296 -21.13 -13.70 -2.93
CA SER A 296 -20.24 -12.61 -2.53
C SER A 296 -21.03 -11.33 -2.36
N ILE A 297 -20.64 -10.57 -1.34
CA ILE A 297 -21.15 -9.22 -1.12
C ILE A 297 -20.20 -8.24 -1.82
N TRP A 298 -20.73 -7.51 -2.76
CA TRP A 298 -20.03 -6.45 -3.49
C TRP A 298 -20.50 -5.11 -2.96
N MET A 299 -19.56 -4.23 -2.59
CA MET A 299 -19.86 -2.88 -2.10
C MET A 299 -18.98 -1.87 -2.83
N THR A 300 -19.57 -0.77 -3.26
CA THR A 300 -18.87 0.38 -3.85
C THR A 300 -19.41 1.69 -3.28
N ALA A 301 -18.61 2.74 -3.41
CA ALA A 301 -18.95 4.12 -3.06
C ALA A 301 -17.95 5.07 -3.74
N ASP A 302 -18.09 6.38 -3.58
CA ASP A 302 -17.07 7.33 -4.06
C ASP A 302 -15.78 7.20 -3.23
N THR A 303 -15.92 6.85 -1.94
CA THR A 303 -14.82 6.62 -1.01
C THR A 303 -15.13 5.45 -0.09
N LEU A 304 -14.18 4.52 0.06
CA LEU A 304 -14.21 3.47 1.07
C LEU A 304 -13.15 3.75 2.13
N PHE A 305 -13.57 3.72 3.38
CA PHE A 305 -12.71 3.92 4.53
C PHE A 305 -12.86 2.76 5.51
N SER A 306 -11.76 2.25 6.03
CA SER A 306 -11.74 1.19 7.04
C SER A 306 -10.73 1.52 8.12
N LYS A 307 -11.06 1.24 9.37
CA LYS A 307 -10.12 1.34 10.50
C LYS A 307 -10.45 0.32 11.59
N VAL A 308 -9.52 0.13 12.51
CA VAL A 308 -9.73 -0.64 13.74
C VAL A 308 -10.10 0.33 14.85
N VAL A 309 -11.19 0.05 15.56
CA VAL A 309 -11.70 0.83 16.69
C VAL A 309 -11.99 -0.05 17.90
N PHE A 310 -12.07 0.51 19.08
CA PHE A 310 -12.55 -0.22 20.23
C PHE A 310 -14.05 -0.51 20.10
N ASN A 311 -14.50 -1.70 20.54
CA ASN A 311 -15.90 -2.07 20.45
C ASN A 311 -16.81 -1.12 21.23
N LYS A 312 -16.32 -0.56 22.32
CA LYS A 312 -17.05 0.47 23.12
C LYS A 312 -17.34 1.76 22.34
N ASP A 313 -16.53 2.08 21.32
CA ASP A 313 -16.69 3.27 20.49
C ASP A 313 -17.67 3.05 19.32
N ILE A 314 -18.20 1.83 19.18
CA ILE A 314 -19.19 1.47 18.17
C ILE A 314 -20.56 1.54 18.85
N ALA A 315 -21.47 2.37 18.34
CA ALA A 315 -22.85 2.39 18.82
C ALA A 315 -23.46 0.97 18.74
N PRO A 316 -23.93 0.39 19.85
CA PRO A 316 -24.39 -0.99 19.86
C PRO A 316 -25.63 -1.14 18.98
N TYR A 317 -25.68 -2.23 18.21
CA TYR A 317 -26.92 -2.66 17.57
C TYR A 317 -27.82 -3.31 18.63
N ARG A 318 -28.98 -2.71 18.87
CA ARG A 318 -29.95 -3.27 19.80
C ARG A 318 -31.01 -4.02 18.99
N LYS A 319 -30.94 -5.35 19.03
CA LYS A 319 -32.01 -6.19 18.53
C LYS A 319 -33.23 -5.92 19.37
N GLN A 320 -34.34 -5.54 18.76
CA GLN A 320 -35.57 -5.32 19.47
C GLN A 320 -36.11 -6.68 19.98
N GLU A 321 -36.31 -6.82 21.28
CA GLU A 321 -36.89 -8.01 21.83
C GLU A 321 -38.37 -8.07 21.43
N MET A 322 -38.83 -9.29 21.06
CA MET A 322 -40.24 -9.52 20.79
C MET A 322 -40.99 -9.64 22.11
N LEU A 323 -41.84 -8.69 22.39
CA LEU A 323 -42.78 -8.84 23.50
C LEU A 323 -43.87 -9.84 23.12
N PRO A 324 -44.28 -10.72 24.05
CA PRO A 324 -45.47 -11.55 23.85
C PRO A 324 -46.69 -10.69 23.56
N ASP A 325 -47.62 -11.22 22.74
CA ASP A 325 -48.80 -10.47 22.29
C ASP A 325 -49.69 -10.00 23.47
N ASP A 326 -49.72 -10.75 24.58
CA ASP A 326 -50.43 -10.41 25.81
C ASP A 326 -49.79 -9.26 26.62
N GLN A 327 -48.48 -9.13 26.60
CA GLN A 327 -47.78 -7.99 27.22
C GLN A 327 -47.95 -6.69 26.41
N LEU A 328 -48.18 -6.76 25.13
CA LEU A 328 -48.45 -5.59 24.26
C LEU A 328 -49.81 -4.95 24.60
N ALA A 329 -50.72 -5.68 25.24
CA ALA A 329 -52.02 -5.20 25.67
C ALA A 329 -51.97 -4.35 26.96
N GLN A 330 -50.87 -4.38 27.71
CA GLN A 330 -50.76 -3.80 29.05
C GLN A 330 -50.01 -2.45 29.10
N ASP A 331 -49.43 -1.97 28.01
CA ASP A 331 -48.76 -0.68 28.03
C ASP A 331 -49.74 0.46 28.27
N LYS A 332 -49.42 1.29 29.25
CA LYS A 332 -50.21 2.47 29.65
C LYS A 332 -50.31 3.46 28.45
N PRO A 333 -51.42 4.24 28.37
CA PRO A 333 -51.49 5.31 27.36
C PRO A 333 -50.40 6.35 27.62
N ASP A 334 -49.67 6.64 26.59
CA ASP A 334 -48.82 7.82 26.39
C ASP A 334 -48.09 8.38 27.62
N SER A 335 -47.09 7.66 28.12
CA SER A 335 -45.88 8.35 28.55
C SER A 335 -44.98 8.44 27.28
N GLU A 336 -44.75 9.60 26.80
CA GLU A 336 -43.72 9.89 25.81
C GLU A 336 -42.42 9.22 26.26
N THR A 337 -42.17 8.00 25.77
CA THR A 337 -40.88 7.40 25.92
C THR A 337 -40.01 8.27 25.02
N GLN A 338 -39.30 9.21 25.64
CA GLN A 338 -38.21 9.92 25.00
C GLN A 338 -37.32 8.82 24.43
N VAL A 339 -37.51 8.54 23.14
CA VAL A 339 -36.48 7.94 22.34
C VAL A 339 -35.37 9.00 22.36
N GLN A 340 -34.43 8.81 23.27
CA GLN A 340 -33.23 9.62 23.29
C GLN A 340 -32.68 9.60 21.87
N ASP A 341 -32.69 10.75 21.28
CA ASP A 341 -32.19 11.05 19.96
C ASP A 341 -30.68 10.77 19.94
N VAL A 342 -30.32 9.50 19.76
CA VAL A 342 -28.93 9.04 19.63
C VAL A 342 -28.34 9.52 18.30
N SER A 343 -29.17 10.13 17.42
CA SER A 343 -28.73 10.63 16.13
C SER A 343 -27.93 11.94 16.24
N GLU A 344 -28.12 12.74 17.28
CA GLU A 344 -27.47 14.05 17.37
C GLU A 344 -26.09 14.01 18.03
N SER A 345 -25.79 13.01 18.89
CA SER A 345 -24.46 12.90 19.51
C SER A 345 -23.43 12.21 18.60
N ALA A 346 -23.86 11.33 17.69
CA ALA A 346 -22.95 10.69 16.74
C ALA A 346 -22.56 11.62 15.57
N ALA A 347 -23.35 12.67 15.32
CA ALA A 347 -23.08 13.62 14.24
C ALA A 347 -22.18 14.80 14.67
N LYS A 348 -22.05 15.07 15.97
CA LYS A 348 -21.23 16.20 16.45
C LYS A 348 -19.76 15.89 16.68
N ASP A 349 -19.38 14.60 16.83
CA ASP A 349 -17.99 14.17 16.96
C ASP A 349 -17.37 13.59 15.69
N THR A 350 -18.04 13.71 14.56
CA THR A 350 -17.38 13.50 13.27
C THR A 350 -16.52 14.74 13.03
N VAL A 351 -15.29 14.70 13.49
CA VAL A 351 -14.23 15.61 13.06
C VAL A 351 -14.21 15.54 11.54
N VAL A 352 -14.84 16.51 10.92
CA VAL A 352 -14.59 16.86 9.53
C VAL A 352 -13.14 17.28 9.49
N ALA A 353 -12.27 16.34 9.19
CA ALA A 353 -10.93 16.64 8.73
C ALA A 353 -11.13 17.36 7.39
N THR A 354 -11.26 18.68 7.46
CA THR A 354 -11.16 19.55 6.31
C THR A 354 -9.79 19.27 5.72
N VAL A 355 -9.72 18.43 4.70
CA VAL A 355 -8.56 18.32 3.83
C VAL A 355 -8.46 19.66 3.13
N LYS A 356 -7.71 20.59 3.72
CA LYS A 356 -7.21 21.75 3.00
C LYS A 356 -6.39 21.20 1.85
N THR A 357 -6.92 21.34 0.67
CA THR A 357 -6.21 21.15 -0.59
C THR A 357 -5.05 22.12 -0.57
N ALA A 358 -3.85 21.63 -0.30
CA ALA A 358 -2.64 22.40 -0.49
C ALA A 358 -2.45 22.58 -2.00
N VAL A 359 -2.82 23.75 -2.47
CA VAL A 359 -2.47 24.27 -3.78
C VAL A 359 -0.96 24.38 -3.81
N LEU A 360 -0.32 23.65 -4.72
CA LEU A 360 1.09 23.78 -5.05
C LEU A 360 1.35 25.18 -5.59
N SER A 361 1.90 26.06 -4.77
CA SER A 361 2.53 27.29 -5.23
C SER A 361 3.95 26.99 -5.70
N LYS A 362 4.30 27.63 -6.84
CA LYS A 362 5.60 27.62 -7.50
C LYS A 362 6.75 27.99 -6.54
N PRO A 363 8.00 27.54 -6.83
CA PRO A 363 9.16 27.97 -6.08
C PRO A 363 9.54 29.41 -6.43
N GLU A 364 9.64 30.25 -5.44
CA GLU A 364 10.24 31.58 -5.52
C GLU A 364 11.66 31.54 -4.95
N LYS A 365 12.49 32.40 -5.52
CA LYS A 365 13.96 32.44 -5.46
C LYS A 365 14.53 32.75 -4.07
N ASP A 366 15.75 32.28 -3.88
CA ASP A 366 16.69 32.56 -2.78
C ASP A 366 16.90 34.05 -2.46
N GLU A 367 16.88 34.38 -1.16
CA GLU A 367 17.79 35.38 -0.57
C GLU A 367 18.05 35.05 0.92
N PRO A 368 19.24 35.41 1.49
CA PRO A 368 19.75 34.84 2.72
C PRO A 368 19.35 35.63 3.95
N ILE A 369 18.94 34.95 5.03
CA ILE A 369 18.70 35.57 6.34
C ILE A 369 19.74 35.11 7.36
N LEU A 370 20.36 36.10 7.86
CA LEU A 370 21.28 36.36 8.96
C LEU A 370 21.12 35.49 10.21
N SER A 371 22.25 35.04 10.71
CA SER A 371 22.47 34.31 11.96
C SER A 371 21.99 35.03 13.20
N THR A 372 21.26 34.34 14.09
CA THR A 372 21.19 34.68 15.50
C THR A 372 21.46 33.46 16.38
N LYS A 373 22.39 33.62 17.31
CA LYS A 373 22.88 32.63 18.27
C LYS A 373 21.80 32.14 19.22
N LEU A 374 21.74 30.81 19.44
CA LEU A 374 21.09 30.19 20.60
C LEU A 374 22.14 29.93 21.70
N PRO A 375 21.77 30.03 22.99
CA PRO A 375 22.68 29.70 24.09
C PRO A 375 22.72 28.18 24.37
N GLU A 376 23.91 27.70 24.70
CA GLU A 376 24.20 26.33 25.13
C GLU A 376 23.50 25.97 26.46
N SER A 377 22.89 24.78 26.50
CA SER A 377 22.55 24.12 27.77
C SER A 377 23.16 22.72 27.81
N LYS A 378 23.89 22.45 28.90
CA LYS A 378 24.60 21.21 29.25
C LYS A 378 23.66 20.01 29.37
N PRO A 379 24.12 18.79 29.06
CA PRO A 379 23.34 17.58 29.25
C PRO A 379 23.39 17.08 30.70
N THR A 380 22.22 16.84 31.26
CA THR A 380 22.04 16.15 32.55
C THR A 380 21.67 14.68 32.24
N GLN A 381 22.41 13.75 32.82
CA GLN A 381 22.18 12.30 32.74
C GLN A 381 20.94 11.91 33.54
N PRO A 382 20.11 10.96 33.05
CA PRO A 382 19.06 10.35 33.87
C PRO A 382 19.57 9.17 34.69
N PRO A 383 18.96 8.88 35.86
CA PRO A 383 19.43 7.88 36.81
C PRO A 383 19.07 6.45 36.38
N ILE A 384 19.97 5.53 36.73
CA ILE A 384 19.87 4.09 36.55
C ILE A 384 18.85 3.55 37.56
N ILE A 385 17.80 2.85 37.05
CA ILE A 385 16.88 2.03 37.87
C ILE A 385 17.21 0.56 37.62
N GLN A 386 17.62 -0.13 38.69
CA GLN A 386 17.88 -1.57 38.74
C GLN A 386 16.56 -2.36 38.69
N ALA A 387 16.55 -3.48 37.96
CA ALA A 387 15.47 -4.44 37.88
C ALA A 387 15.48 -5.34 39.15
N PRO A 388 14.30 -5.77 39.65
CA PRO A 388 14.25 -6.82 40.66
C PRO A 388 14.12 -8.22 40.07
N ASP A 389 14.83 -9.16 40.68
CA ASP A 389 14.86 -10.60 40.42
C ASP A 389 13.47 -11.25 40.56
N ILE A 390 13.09 -12.10 39.59
CA ILE A 390 11.94 -13.00 39.72
C ILE A 390 12.44 -14.42 40.01
N LYS A 391 12.20 -14.90 41.23
CA LYS A 391 12.34 -16.30 41.63
C LYS A 391 11.19 -17.13 41.05
N LYS A 392 11.55 -18.27 40.44
CA LYS A 392 10.68 -19.42 40.11
C LYS A 392 10.01 -19.99 41.36
N ASN A 393 8.70 -20.22 41.28
CA ASN A 393 8.06 -21.33 42.02
C ASN A 393 7.07 -22.03 41.10
N GLN A 394 7.33 -23.32 40.89
CA GLN A 394 6.37 -24.30 40.41
C GLN A 394 5.55 -24.79 41.61
N GLU A 395 4.23 -24.90 41.47
CA GLU A 395 3.50 -25.98 42.14
C GLU A 395 2.18 -26.33 41.46
N LYS A 396 1.89 -27.57 41.58
CA LYS A 396 0.99 -28.54 40.98
C LYS A 396 -0.51 -28.30 41.13
N ALA A 397 -1.20 -28.95 40.21
CA ALA A 397 -2.64 -29.22 40.12
C ALA A 397 -3.32 -29.77 41.35
N SER A 398 -4.60 -29.43 41.50
CA SER A 398 -5.67 -30.44 41.72
C SER A 398 -7.08 -29.85 41.53
N SER A 399 -7.90 -30.68 40.88
CA SER A 399 -9.33 -30.55 40.67
C SER A 399 -10.10 -30.48 41.97
N ASP A 400 -11.17 -29.65 42.03
CA ASP A 400 -12.45 -30.17 42.51
C ASP A 400 -13.63 -29.24 42.20
N THR A 401 -14.70 -29.90 41.88
CA THR A 401 -16.04 -29.45 41.54
C THR A 401 -16.74 -28.90 42.77
N LEU A 402 -17.43 -27.76 42.68
CA LEU A 402 -18.69 -27.55 43.42
C LEU A 402 -19.53 -26.41 42.83
N LYS A 403 -20.76 -26.76 42.50
CA LYS A 403 -21.86 -25.85 42.16
C LYS A 403 -22.25 -25.00 43.36
N SER A 404 -22.41 -23.69 43.19
CA SER A 404 -23.40 -22.94 43.94
C SER A 404 -23.89 -21.72 43.16
N LYS A 405 -25.20 -21.64 43.03
CA LYS A 405 -25.94 -20.42 42.64
C LYS A 405 -25.61 -19.32 43.65
N LEU A 406 -25.44 -18.08 43.19
CA LEU A 406 -26.20 -16.92 43.68
C LEU A 406 -25.85 -15.64 42.95
N ASN A 407 -26.88 -14.86 42.72
CA ASN A 407 -26.90 -13.48 42.23
C ASN A 407 -25.76 -12.62 42.80
N SER A 408 -25.00 -12.00 41.92
CA SER A 408 -24.34 -10.75 42.23
C SER A 408 -24.41 -9.84 41.00
N LYS A 409 -25.00 -8.68 41.20
CA LYS A 409 -24.81 -7.52 40.30
C LYS A 409 -23.30 -7.37 40.09
N ALA A 410 -22.82 -7.76 38.96
CA ALA A 410 -21.45 -7.51 38.57
C ALA A 410 -21.34 -6.03 38.15
N ASP A 411 -20.62 -5.30 38.96
CA ASP A 411 -20.07 -4.00 38.64
C ASP A 411 -19.10 -4.20 37.46
N SER A 412 -19.56 -3.89 36.26
CA SER A 412 -18.78 -4.10 35.02
C SER A 412 -17.92 -2.89 34.72
N SER A 413 -16.91 -2.66 35.53
CA SER A 413 -15.78 -1.79 35.16
C SER A 413 -14.60 -2.56 34.54
N GLN A 414 -14.85 -3.62 33.78
CA GLN A 414 -13.84 -4.14 32.87
C GLN A 414 -13.76 -3.18 31.70
N THR A 415 -12.63 -2.49 31.61
CA THR A 415 -12.27 -1.72 30.42
C THR A 415 -12.33 -2.66 29.22
N ASP A 416 -13.38 -2.56 28.42
CA ASP A 416 -13.51 -3.33 27.18
C ASP A 416 -12.41 -2.91 26.21
N THR A 417 -11.35 -3.69 26.15
CA THR A 417 -10.18 -3.49 25.29
C THR A 417 -10.33 -4.18 23.93
N ALA A 418 -11.45 -4.88 23.72
CA ALA A 418 -11.73 -5.56 22.47
C ALA A 418 -11.82 -4.56 21.31
N LYS A 419 -11.19 -4.90 20.19
CA LYS A 419 -11.16 -4.09 18.99
C LYS A 419 -11.77 -4.84 17.83
N SER A 420 -12.46 -4.10 16.96
CA SER A 420 -13.03 -4.61 15.72
C SER A 420 -12.78 -3.65 14.58
N ARG A 421 -12.76 -4.19 13.37
CA ARG A 421 -12.66 -3.39 12.16
C ARG A 421 -14.04 -2.86 11.78
N ILE A 422 -14.06 -1.64 11.27
CA ILE A 422 -15.23 -1.03 10.65
C ILE A 422 -14.91 -0.68 9.19
N ILE A 423 -15.95 -0.65 8.35
CA ILE A 423 -15.88 -0.18 6.96
C ILE A 423 -16.96 0.89 6.81
N ILE A 424 -16.59 2.01 6.21
CA ILE A 424 -17.48 3.12 5.91
C ILE A 424 -17.41 3.39 4.42
N ALA A 425 -18.57 3.43 3.78
CA ALA A 425 -18.74 3.79 2.38
C ALA A 425 -19.39 5.17 2.32
N TYR A 426 -18.69 6.17 1.77
CA TYR A 426 -19.15 7.55 1.67
C TYR A 426 -19.55 7.88 0.26
N HIS A 427 -20.74 8.43 0.13
CA HIS A 427 -21.44 8.90 -1.06
C HIS A 427 -21.64 7.82 -2.13
N ASN A 428 -22.85 7.80 -2.66
CA ASN A 428 -23.27 6.86 -3.70
C ASN A 428 -23.02 5.38 -3.35
N ALA A 429 -23.16 5.04 -2.06
CA ALA A 429 -22.90 3.69 -1.59
C ALA A 429 -23.91 2.69 -2.17
N LYS A 430 -23.42 1.59 -2.70
CA LYS A 430 -24.22 0.50 -3.29
C LYS A 430 -23.71 -0.84 -2.80
N ILE A 431 -24.62 -1.75 -2.56
CA ILE A 431 -24.36 -3.17 -2.26
C ILE A 431 -25.08 -4.03 -3.28
N PHE A 432 -24.40 -5.07 -3.75
CA PHE A 432 -24.97 -6.14 -4.52
C PHE A 432 -24.60 -7.49 -3.89
N LYS A 433 -25.62 -8.28 -3.61
CA LYS A 433 -25.58 -9.71 -3.29
C LYS A 433 -26.72 -10.37 -4.08
N SER A 434 -26.65 -11.65 -4.37
CA SER A 434 -27.65 -12.33 -5.24
C SER A 434 -29.09 -12.16 -4.77
N ASP A 435 -29.33 -12.19 -3.46
CA ASP A 435 -30.65 -12.12 -2.82
C ASP A 435 -30.97 -10.75 -2.18
N LEU A 436 -30.00 -9.81 -2.16
CA LEU A 436 -30.14 -8.49 -1.55
C LEU A 436 -29.34 -7.44 -2.30
N GLN A 437 -29.99 -6.33 -2.65
CA GLN A 437 -29.32 -5.14 -3.19
C GLN A 437 -29.67 -3.94 -2.33
N ALA A 438 -28.74 -3.00 -2.21
CA ALA A 438 -28.97 -1.79 -1.44
C ALA A 438 -28.29 -0.57 -2.10
N ARG A 439 -28.90 0.59 -1.88
CA ARG A 439 -28.36 1.91 -2.21
C ARG A 439 -28.63 2.86 -1.06
N ALA A 440 -27.64 3.68 -0.72
CA ALA A 440 -27.78 4.80 0.23
C ALA A 440 -26.75 5.87 -0.10
N ASP A 441 -26.85 7.04 0.52
CA ASP A 441 -25.76 8.01 0.44
C ASP A 441 -24.52 7.44 1.13
N SER A 442 -24.66 6.94 2.35
CA SER A 442 -23.55 6.40 3.13
C SER A 442 -23.94 5.08 3.81
N MET A 443 -22.96 4.19 3.97
CA MET A 443 -23.12 2.92 4.65
C MET A 443 -21.98 2.69 5.63
N PHE A 444 -22.32 2.09 6.77
CA PHE A 444 -21.38 1.69 7.80
C PHE A 444 -21.52 0.20 8.06
N PHE A 445 -20.43 -0.54 8.04
CA PHE A 445 -20.38 -1.95 8.43
C PHE A 445 -19.47 -2.14 9.61
N SER A 446 -19.91 -2.91 10.60
CA SER A 446 -19.14 -3.28 11.77
C SER A 446 -18.96 -4.80 11.85
N TYR A 447 -17.72 -5.23 12.05
CA TYR A 447 -17.43 -6.65 12.30
C TYR A 447 -17.78 -7.10 13.71
N SER A 448 -17.94 -6.19 14.69
CA SER A 448 -18.28 -6.55 16.07
C SER A 448 -19.67 -7.15 16.21
N ASP A 449 -20.65 -6.62 15.46
CA ASP A 449 -22.05 -7.02 15.48
C ASP A 449 -22.57 -7.50 14.13
N SER A 450 -21.70 -7.55 13.11
CA SER A 450 -22.03 -7.94 11.74
C SER A 450 -23.20 -7.16 11.14
N THR A 451 -23.31 -5.87 11.47
CA THR A 451 -24.44 -5.02 11.06
C THR A 451 -24.02 -4.04 9.96
N VAL A 452 -24.78 -4.01 8.86
CA VAL A 452 -24.76 -2.93 7.86
C VAL A 452 -25.78 -1.88 8.28
N ARG A 453 -25.37 -0.62 8.32
CA ARG A 453 -26.20 0.55 8.64
C ARG A 453 -26.20 1.47 7.43
N CYS A 454 -27.37 1.73 6.87
CA CYS A 454 -27.55 2.56 5.68
C CYS A 454 -28.20 3.88 6.09
N PHE A 455 -27.61 5.00 5.70
CA PHE A 455 -28.03 6.35 6.09
C PHE A 455 -28.41 7.18 4.88
N THR A 456 -29.32 8.13 5.09
CA THR A 456 -29.74 9.13 4.11
C THR A 456 -30.38 8.48 2.85
N ASN A 457 -31.69 8.38 2.88
CA ASN A 457 -32.52 7.82 1.82
C ASN A 457 -32.11 6.39 1.39
N PRO A 458 -31.89 5.47 2.34
CA PRO A 458 -31.57 4.10 1.99
C PRO A 458 -32.73 3.42 1.24
N MET A 459 -32.36 2.62 0.26
CA MET A 459 -33.30 1.82 -0.49
C MET A 459 -32.74 0.41 -0.65
N ILE A 460 -33.49 -0.57 -0.21
CA ILE A 460 -33.09 -1.98 -0.20
C ILE A 460 -34.09 -2.77 -1.02
N TRP A 461 -33.59 -3.69 -1.83
CA TRP A 461 -34.40 -4.64 -2.60
C TRP A 461 -34.04 -6.05 -2.18
N ALA A 462 -35.02 -6.76 -1.68
CA ALA A 462 -34.91 -8.16 -1.27
C ALA A 462 -36.22 -8.88 -1.51
N GLN A 463 -36.16 -10.10 -2.05
CA GLN A 463 -37.31 -11.00 -2.18
C GLN A 463 -38.54 -10.35 -2.87
N GLY A 464 -38.33 -9.55 -3.93
CA GLY A 464 -39.41 -8.88 -4.65
C GLY A 464 -39.94 -7.60 -3.97
N SER A 465 -39.50 -7.31 -2.77
CA SER A 465 -39.88 -6.12 -2.01
C SER A 465 -38.86 -5.00 -2.14
N GLN A 466 -39.34 -3.76 -2.09
CA GLN A 466 -38.53 -2.56 -1.92
C GLN A 466 -38.79 -2.00 -0.50
N LEU A 467 -37.72 -1.75 0.22
CA LEU A 467 -37.73 -1.26 1.58
C LEU A 467 -37.03 0.09 1.65
N SER A 468 -37.58 1.02 2.40
CA SER A 468 -37.01 2.36 2.61
C SER A 468 -37.29 2.87 4.03
N GLY A 469 -36.57 3.89 4.43
CA GLY A 469 -36.68 4.59 5.71
C GLY A 469 -35.66 5.72 5.77
N ASP A 470 -35.56 6.45 6.88
CA ASP A 470 -34.47 7.42 7.05
C ASP A 470 -33.15 6.72 7.35
N THR A 471 -33.22 5.63 8.11
CA THR A 471 -32.09 4.75 8.40
C THR A 471 -32.54 3.28 8.33
N VAL A 472 -31.71 2.41 7.76
CA VAL A 472 -31.93 0.98 7.69
C VAL A 472 -30.75 0.22 8.25
N PHE A 473 -31.03 -0.70 9.18
CA PHE A 473 -30.06 -1.62 9.75
C PHE A 473 -30.34 -3.04 9.24
N LEU A 474 -29.28 -3.72 8.82
CA LEU A 474 -29.33 -5.11 8.37
C LEU A 474 -28.30 -5.89 9.21
N GLN A 475 -28.75 -6.73 10.13
CA GLN A 475 -27.87 -7.58 10.94
C GLN A 475 -27.71 -8.94 10.29
N MET A 476 -26.48 -9.39 10.17
CA MET A 476 -26.15 -10.72 9.67
C MET A 476 -25.72 -11.64 10.81
N LYS A 477 -26.14 -12.89 10.74
CA LYS A 477 -25.66 -13.98 11.58
C LYS A 477 -25.20 -15.12 10.68
N ASN A 478 -23.97 -15.58 10.89
CA ASN A 478 -23.37 -16.60 10.02
C ASN A 478 -23.44 -16.23 8.52
N LYS A 479 -23.21 -14.93 8.21
CA LYS A 479 -23.29 -14.37 6.85
C LYS A 479 -24.66 -14.46 6.16
N LYS A 480 -25.71 -14.87 6.88
CA LYS A 480 -27.12 -14.83 6.48
C LYS A 480 -27.82 -13.65 7.15
N LEU A 481 -28.80 -13.06 6.51
CA LEU A 481 -29.61 -12.01 7.11
C LEU A 481 -30.44 -12.60 8.27
N ASP A 482 -30.27 -12.05 9.47
CA ASP A 482 -30.96 -12.48 10.70
C ASP A 482 -32.15 -11.57 11.03
N ASN A 483 -31.88 -10.26 11.04
CA ASN A 483 -32.95 -9.29 11.27
C ASN A 483 -32.66 -7.97 10.56
N MET A 484 -33.69 -7.15 10.41
CA MET A 484 -33.61 -5.80 9.88
C MET A 484 -34.42 -4.84 10.74
N ILE A 485 -34.01 -3.58 10.78
CA ILE A 485 -34.76 -2.48 11.37
C ILE A 485 -34.79 -1.31 10.38
N LEU A 486 -35.97 -0.81 10.09
CA LEU A 486 -36.21 0.43 9.34
C LEU A 486 -36.70 1.46 10.33
N GLN A 487 -36.02 2.60 10.42
CA GLN A 487 -36.35 3.65 11.39
C GLN A 487 -36.80 4.92 10.67
N HIS A 488 -37.88 5.49 11.13
CA HIS A 488 -38.54 6.72 10.67
C HIS A 488 -38.92 6.63 9.17
N ASN A 489 -40.08 7.09 8.85
CA ASN A 489 -40.62 7.02 7.48
C ASN A 489 -40.48 5.63 6.84
N SER A 490 -40.60 4.59 7.71
CA SER A 490 -40.36 3.19 7.30
C SER A 490 -41.46 2.75 6.34
N PHE A 491 -41.05 2.22 5.18
CA PHE A 491 -41.95 1.81 4.13
C PHE A 491 -41.49 0.55 3.43
N ILE A 492 -42.42 -0.38 3.16
CA ILE A 492 -42.19 -1.57 2.37
C ILE A 492 -43.24 -1.63 1.28
N ALA A 493 -42.81 -1.79 0.05
CA ALA A 493 -43.67 -2.05 -1.11
C ALA A 493 -43.29 -3.38 -1.76
N ASN A 494 -44.31 -4.16 -2.12
CA ASN A 494 -44.13 -5.45 -2.79
C ASN A 494 -45.18 -5.60 -3.89
N THR A 495 -44.82 -6.20 -5.01
CA THR A 495 -45.74 -6.62 -6.04
C THR A 495 -45.53 -8.10 -6.34
N GLU A 496 -46.60 -8.85 -6.50
CA GLU A 496 -46.53 -10.26 -6.87
C GLU A 496 -46.35 -10.42 -8.38
N ASP A 497 -46.91 -9.48 -9.16
CA ASP A 497 -46.89 -9.50 -10.61
C ASP A 497 -45.95 -8.42 -11.16
N ALA A 498 -44.98 -8.80 -11.98
CA ALA A 498 -43.94 -7.89 -12.47
C ALA A 498 -44.48 -6.66 -13.25
N ASP A 499 -45.64 -6.81 -13.88
CA ASP A 499 -46.31 -5.76 -14.68
C ASP A 499 -47.52 -5.16 -13.93
N SER A 500 -47.73 -5.49 -12.66
CA SER A 500 -48.89 -5.05 -11.90
C SER A 500 -48.75 -3.60 -11.44
N THR A 501 -49.84 -2.87 -11.40
CA THR A 501 -50.02 -1.58 -10.74
C THR A 501 -50.49 -1.77 -9.29
N ASN A 502 -50.73 -3.00 -8.85
CA ASN A 502 -51.21 -3.35 -7.53
C ASN A 502 -50.04 -3.67 -6.60
N PHE A 503 -49.79 -2.81 -5.64
CA PHE A 503 -48.70 -2.94 -4.68
C PHE A 503 -49.22 -3.20 -3.28
N ASN A 504 -48.83 -4.29 -2.69
CA ASN A 504 -48.95 -4.48 -1.24
C ASN A 504 -48.01 -3.50 -0.56
N GLN A 505 -48.52 -2.72 0.40
CA GLN A 505 -47.78 -1.62 1.02
C GLN A 505 -47.91 -1.69 2.55
N ILE A 506 -46.82 -1.40 3.21
CA ILE A 506 -46.76 -1.36 4.67
C ILE A 506 -45.93 -0.16 5.06
N LYS A 507 -46.46 0.66 5.98
CA LYS A 507 -45.72 1.78 6.52
C LYS A 507 -45.87 1.90 8.04
N GLY A 508 -44.89 2.50 8.68
CA GLY A 508 -44.90 2.75 10.12
C GLY A 508 -43.77 3.68 10.53
N LYS A 509 -43.70 3.99 11.81
CA LYS A 509 -42.58 4.75 12.38
C LYS A 509 -41.34 3.85 12.50
N LEU A 510 -41.53 2.58 12.82
CA LEU A 510 -40.50 1.59 13.00
C LEU A 510 -40.97 0.26 12.39
N ILE A 511 -40.16 -0.37 11.55
CA ILE A 511 -40.42 -1.72 11.04
C ILE A 511 -39.26 -2.62 11.45
N THR A 512 -39.57 -3.74 12.14
CA THR A 512 -38.59 -4.75 12.52
C THR A 512 -38.95 -6.07 11.85
N GLY A 513 -38.03 -6.61 11.05
CA GLY A 513 -38.18 -7.90 10.37
C GLY A 513 -37.21 -8.94 10.90
N TYR A 514 -37.66 -10.19 11.01
CA TYR A 514 -36.86 -11.35 11.42
C TYR A 514 -36.85 -12.39 10.31
N PHE A 515 -35.67 -12.86 10.01
CA PHE A 515 -35.43 -13.80 8.93
C PHE A 515 -35.14 -15.20 9.49
N LEU A 516 -35.58 -16.20 8.76
CA LEU A 516 -35.24 -17.59 8.93
C LEU A 516 -34.73 -18.12 7.58
N ASP A 517 -33.50 -18.61 7.53
CA ASP A 517 -32.85 -19.09 6.30
C ASP A 517 -32.92 -18.10 5.12
N ASN A 518 -32.59 -16.84 5.40
CA ASN A 518 -32.65 -15.70 4.46
C ASN A 518 -34.08 -15.33 3.98
N LYS A 519 -35.14 -15.97 4.50
CA LYS A 519 -36.52 -15.62 4.16
C LYS A 519 -37.14 -14.82 5.30
N LEU A 520 -37.84 -13.74 4.97
CA LEU A 520 -38.58 -12.96 5.96
C LEU A 520 -39.69 -13.86 6.55
N ASN A 521 -39.61 -14.10 7.86
CA ASN A 521 -40.53 -14.96 8.59
C ASN A 521 -41.55 -14.17 9.38
N ARG A 522 -41.12 -13.09 10.03
CA ARG A 522 -41.92 -12.29 10.94
C ARG A 522 -41.56 -10.82 10.81
N MET A 523 -42.56 -9.96 10.90
CA MET A 523 -42.37 -8.51 10.84
C MET A 523 -43.30 -7.83 11.85
N PHE A 524 -42.79 -6.81 12.53
CA PHE A 524 -43.56 -5.91 13.39
C PHE A 524 -43.48 -4.50 12.82
N VAL A 525 -44.60 -3.83 12.76
CA VAL A 525 -44.72 -2.44 12.33
C VAL A 525 -45.27 -1.64 13.50
N ASP A 526 -44.50 -0.71 14.00
CA ASP A 526 -44.80 0.05 15.20
C ASP A 526 -44.99 1.54 14.85
N GLY A 527 -45.99 2.15 15.52
CA GLY A 527 -46.27 3.60 15.45
C GLY A 527 -46.97 4.00 14.15
N ASN A 528 -48.28 4.25 14.24
CA ASN A 528 -49.14 4.56 13.10
C ASN A 528 -48.97 3.55 11.96
N ALA A 529 -49.05 2.27 12.34
CA ALA A 529 -48.90 1.17 11.39
C ALA A 529 -50.10 1.17 10.43
N GLU A 530 -49.79 1.21 9.14
CA GLU A 530 -50.80 1.22 8.07
C GLU A 530 -50.38 0.25 6.98
N SER A 531 -51.33 -0.53 6.47
CA SER A 531 -51.09 -1.48 5.39
C SER A 531 -52.19 -1.52 4.37
N ILE A 532 -51.81 -1.73 3.12
CA ILE A 532 -52.68 -2.08 2.00
C ILE A 532 -52.26 -3.46 1.53
N TYR A 533 -53.24 -4.33 1.41
CA TYR A 533 -53.06 -5.68 0.90
C TYR A 533 -54.16 -6.03 -0.10
N TYR A 534 -53.76 -6.39 -1.31
CA TYR A 534 -54.69 -6.85 -2.37
C TYR A 534 -55.07 -8.32 -2.13
N VAL A 535 -56.34 -8.55 -1.84
CA VAL A 535 -56.88 -9.90 -1.62
C VAL A 535 -57.03 -10.60 -2.96
N LYS A 536 -56.44 -11.77 -3.08
CA LYS A 536 -56.47 -12.57 -4.30
C LYS A 536 -57.34 -13.81 -4.10
N GLU A 537 -58.27 -14.01 -4.96
CA GLU A 537 -59.08 -15.23 -5.08
C GLU A 537 -58.73 -15.92 -6.38
N ASP A 538 -58.16 -17.12 -6.28
CA ASP A 538 -57.59 -17.87 -7.42
C ASP A 538 -56.57 -17.04 -8.24
N THR A 539 -56.94 -16.51 -9.39
CA THR A 539 -56.08 -15.74 -10.30
C THR A 539 -56.43 -14.25 -10.37
N SER A 540 -57.52 -13.81 -9.74
CA SER A 540 -58.03 -12.44 -9.80
C SER A 540 -58.02 -11.77 -8.44
N TYR A 541 -57.83 -10.44 -8.41
CA TYR A 541 -57.96 -9.66 -7.21
C TYR A 541 -59.44 -9.39 -6.90
N SER A 542 -59.88 -9.74 -5.69
CA SER A 542 -61.27 -9.54 -5.27
C SER A 542 -61.49 -8.20 -4.55
N GLY A 543 -60.47 -7.67 -3.92
CA GLY A 543 -60.59 -6.42 -3.19
C GLY A 543 -59.26 -5.94 -2.57
N LEU A 544 -59.32 -4.77 -1.98
CA LEU A 544 -58.21 -4.16 -1.24
C LEU A 544 -58.56 -4.13 0.24
N ASN A 545 -57.73 -4.76 1.07
CA ASN A 545 -57.76 -4.63 2.50
C ASN A 545 -56.90 -3.45 2.93
N HIS A 546 -57.48 -2.44 3.55
CA HIS A 546 -56.79 -1.31 4.17
C HIS A 546 -56.91 -1.43 5.69
N LEU A 547 -55.76 -1.42 6.40
CA LEU A 547 -55.71 -1.67 7.83
C LEU A 547 -54.81 -0.65 8.50
N ILE A 548 -55.32 0.07 9.49
CA ILE A 548 -54.61 1.00 10.35
C ILE A 548 -54.64 0.46 11.77
N SER A 549 -53.52 0.58 12.49
CA SER A 549 -53.43 0.21 13.91
C SER A 549 -52.23 0.86 14.58
N SER A 550 -52.17 0.78 15.92
CA SER A 550 -50.97 1.21 16.64
C SER A 550 -49.77 0.31 16.34
N ARG A 551 -50.01 -1.00 16.12
CA ARG A 551 -49.01 -2.00 15.77
C ARG A 551 -49.60 -3.08 14.88
N LEU A 552 -48.82 -3.53 13.88
CA LEU A 552 -49.11 -4.74 13.10
C LEU A 552 -48.04 -5.80 13.34
N LYS A 553 -48.49 -7.05 13.51
CA LYS A 553 -47.64 -8.23 13.45
C LYS A 553 -48.00 -9.01 12.17
N ILE A 554 -47.02 -9.19 11.33
CA ILE A 554 -47.18 -9.85 10.04
C ILE A 554 -46.35 -11.13 10.05
N MET A 555 -46.99 -12.24 9.77
CA MET A 555 -46.36 -13.56 9.65
C MET A 555 -46.28 -13.94 8.17
N LEU A 556 -45.10 -14.40 7.76
CA LEU A 556 -44.86 -14.86 6.40
C LEU A 556 -44.40 -16.32 6.41
N LYS A 557 -44.81 -17.07 5.40
CA LYS A 557 -44.32 -18.41 5.12
C LYS A 557 -43.96 -18.47 3.64
N ASP A 558 -42.72 -18.83 3.36
CA ASP A 558 -42.18 -18.88 1.98
C ASP A 558 -42.44 -17.61 1.16
N ASN A 559 -42.22 -16.45 1.80
CA ASN A 559 -42.43 -15.09 1.29
C ASN A 559 -43.89 -14.74 0.97
N LYS A 560 -44.85 -15.56 1.35
CA LYS A 560 -46.29 -15.28 1.22
C LYS A 560 -46.88 -14.90 2.57
N LEU A 561 -47.82 -14.00 2.55
CA LEU A 561 -48.56 -13.62 3.75
C LEU A 561 -49.26 -14.84 4.33
N ASN A 562 -48.96 -15.14 5.61
CA ASN A 562 -49.59 -16.23 6.35
C ASN A 562 -50.61 -15.74 7.41
N GLY A 563 -50.43 -14.51 7.86
CA GLY A 563 -51.37 -13.90 8.83
C GLY A 563 -50.96 -12.48 9.21
N ILE A 564 -51.94 -11.65 9.51
CA ILE A 564 -51.79 -10.30 10.00
C ILE A 564 -52.55 -10.22 11.33
N THR A 565 -51.93 -9.65 12.36
CA THR A 565 -52.54 -9.33 13.62
C THR A 565 -52.41 -7.83 13.89
N ALA A 566 -53.53 -7.14 14.00
CA ALA A 566 -53.57 -5.72 14.36
C ALA A 566 -53.76 -5.59 15.88
N ILE A 567 -53.05 -4.63 16.47
CA ILE A 567 -53.01 -4.44 17.94
C ILE A 567 -53.25 -2.97 18.25
N ARG A 568 -54.34 -2.68 18.94
CA ARG A 568 -54.82 -1.36 19.38
C ARG A 568 -55.16 -0.38 18.24
N SER A 569 -56.15 0.48 18.50
CA SER A 569 -56.62 1.54 17.60
C SER A 569 -56.83 1.01 16.17
N ILE A 570 -57.61 -0.06 16.06
CA ILE A 570 -57.76 -0.79 14.80
C ILE A 570 -58.89 -0.12 13.98
N ASP A 571 -58.53 0.26 12.76
CA ASP A 571 -59.47 0.64 11.72
C ASP A 571 -59.17 -0.19 10.48
N ALA A 572 -60.17 -0.94 10.00
CA ALA A 572 -60.00 -1.90 8.92
C ALA A 572 -61.19 -1.83 7.98
N SER A 573 -60.88 -1.79 6.66
CA SER A 573 -61.87 -1.82 5.60
C SER A 573 -61.42 -2.76 4.48
N ILE A 574 -62.43 -3.36 3.82
CA ILE A 574 -62.20 -4.10 2.57
C ILE A 574 -63.05 -3.43 1.50
N THR A 575 -62.40 -2.96 0.46
CA THR A 575 -63.05 -2.33 -0.66
C THR A 575 -62.98 -3.28 -1.89
N PRO A 576 -64.10 -3.67 -2.48
CA PRO A 576 -64.11 -4.44 -3.75
C PRO A 576 -63.34 -3.73 -4.87
N MET A 577 -62.76 -4.50 -5.81
CA MET A 577 -61.91 -3.93 -6.87
C MET A 577 -62.65 -2.97 -7.81
N ASP A 578 -63.95 -3.18 -8.02
CA ASP A 578 -64.81 -2.35 -8.86
C ASP A 578 -65.24 -1.03 -8.20
N GLU A 579 -65.20 -0.97 -6.88
CA GLU A 579 -65.48 0.24 -6.10
C GLU A 579 -64.20 1.03 -5.70
N LEU A 580 -63.02 0.49 -6.01
CA LEU A 580 -61.74 1.00 -5.55
C LEU A 580 -61.30 2.25 -6.34
N LYS A 581 -61.18 3.37 -5.63
CA LYS A 581 -60.68 4.65 -6.17
C LYS A 581 -59.16 4.64 -6.25
N GLU A 582 -58.60 5.36 -7.23
CA GLU A 582 -57.14 5.48 -7.43
C GLU A 582 -56.41 6.01 -6.19
N GLU A 583 -57.02 6.94 -5.43
CA GLU A 583 -56.44 7.50 -4.22
C GLU A 583 -56.23 6.48 -3.08
N GLN A 584 -57.05 5.41 -3.09
CA GLN A 584 -57.00 4.32 -2.09
C GLN A 584 -55.92 3.27 -2.41
N ARG A 585 -55.37 3.28 -3.64
CA ARG A 585 -54.40 2.28 -4.10
C ARG A 585 -53.00 2.52 -3.56
N VAL A 586 -52.70 3.70 -3.04
CA VAL A 586 -51.35 4.06 -2.58
C VAL A 586 -51.40 4.76 -1.23
N LEU A 587 -50.54 4.36 -0.33
CA LEU A 587 -50.32 5.03 0.93
C LEU A 587 -49.46 6.29 0.77
N LYS A 588 -49.71 7.28 1.61
CA LYS A 588 -48.87 8.51 1.62
C LYS A 588 -47.39 8.14 1.87
N GLY A 589 -46.52 8.53 0.97
CA GLY A 589 -45.10 8.25 1.03
C GLY A 589 -44.67 7.06 0.16
N PHE A 590 -45.60 6.48 -0.61
CA PHE A 590 -45.25 5.42 -1.56
C PHE A 590 -44.23 5.88 -2.59
N ILE A 591 -43.16 5.10 -2.73
CA ILE A 591 -42.11 5.28 -3.72
C ILE A 591 -41.74 3.92 -4.29
N TRP A 592 -41.78 3.78 -5.62
CA TRP A 592 -41.34 2.57 -6.29
C TRP A 592 -40.28 2.89 -7.33
N LYS A 593 -39.04 2.41 -7.11
CA LYS A 593 -37.86 2.71 -7.94
C LYS A 593 -37.12 1.45 -8.39
N PRO A 594 -37.73 0.58 -9.19
CA PRO A 594 -37.08 -0.66 -9.64
C PRO A 594 -35.87 -0.40 -10.54
N ARG A 595 -35.80 0.80 -11.19
CA ARG A 595 -34.68 1.19 -12.05
C ARG A 595 -33.41 1.52 -11.26
N ASP A 596 -33.55 1.91 -10.00
CA ASP A 596 -32.43 2.23 -9.13
C ASP A 596 -31.78 0.97 -8.50
N ARG A 597 -32.46 -0.18 -8.64
CA ARG A 597 -31.98 -1.48 -8.14
C ARG A 597 -30.80 -1.95 -8.98
N PRO A 598 -29.63 -2.20 -8.40
CA PRO A 598 -28.52 -2.85 -9.09
C PRO A 598 -28.93 -4.24 -9.59
N LYS A 599 -28.84 -4.49 -10.91
CA LYS A 599 -29.25 -5.77 -11.50
C LYS A 599 -28.13 -6.80 -11.48
N SER A 600 -26.90 -6.35 -11.50
CA SER A 600 -25.73 -7.23 -11.46
C SER A 600 -24.56 -6.58 -10.73
N LYS A 601 -23.56 -7.39 -10.38
CA LYS A 601 -22.33 -6.90 -9.78
C LYS A 601 -21.55 -5.97 -10.72
N GLU A 602 -21.66 -6.19 -12.04
CA GLU A 602 -21.00 -5.37 -13.06
C GLU A 602 -21.53 -3.93 -13.09
N GLU A 603 -22.80 -3.72 -12.74
CA GLU A 603 -23.38 -2.36 -12.65
C GLU A 603 -22.84 -1.55 -11.47
N ILE A 604 -22.40 -2.22 -10.41
CA ILE A 604 -21.84 -1.54 -9.24
C ILE A 604 -20.31 -1.49 -9.24
N ILE A 605 -19.64 -2.37 -10.00
CA ILE A 605 -18.19 -2.30 -10.17
C ILE A 605 -17.90 -1.10 -11.07
N PRO A 606 -17.21 -0.08 -10.55
CA PRO A 606 -16.82 1.05 -11.38
C PRO A 606 -15.95 0.55 -12.54
N SER A 607 -16.30 0.90 -13.77
CA SER A 607 -15.45 0.62 -14.92
C SER A 607 -14.06 1.21 -14.63
N LEU A 608 -13.04 0.37 -14.56
CA LEU A 608 -11.67 0.81 -14.61
C LEU A 608 -11.48 1.38 -16.01
N VAL A 609 -11.68 2.68 -16.17
CA VAL A 609 -11.17 3.39 -17.32
C VAL A 609 -9.66 3.17 -17.24
N GLU A 610 -9.12 2.34 -18.13
CA GLU A 610 -7.68 2.34 -18.37
C GLU A 610 -7.35 3.78 -18.71
N ASP A 611 -6.67 4.49 -17.80
CA ASP A 611 -6.00 5.73 -18.11
C ASP A 611 -4.94 5.38 -19.15
N VAL A 612 -5.34 5.42 -20.41
CA VAL A 612 -4.41 5.46 -21.55
C VAL A 612 -3.54 6.68 -21.27
N PRO A 613 -2.21 6.53 -21.07
CA PRO A 613 -1.36 7.69 -20.83
C PRO A 613 -1.63 8.67 -21.96
N ALA A 614 -2.03 9.87 -21.60
CA ALA A 614 -2.29 10.94 -22.55
C ALA A 614 -1.06 11.04 -23.45
N LYS A 615 -1.16 10.59 -24.69
CA LYS A 615 -0.17 10.84 -25.72
C LYS A 615 0.00 12.34 -25.71
N THR A 616 1.20 12.78 -25.35
CA THR A 616 1.65 14.16 -25.43
C THR A 616 1.07 14.76 -26.70
N ALA A 617 0.15 15.68 -26.57
CA ALA A 617 -0.42 16.41 -27.70
C ALA A 617 0.74 17.21 -28.31
N GLU A 618 1.33 16.67 -29.35
CA GLU A 618 2.20 17.45 -30.23
C GLU A 618 1.38 18.61 -30.75
N SER A 619 1.67 19.79 -30.23
CA SER A 619 1.15 21.05 -30.71
C SER A 619 1.47 21.16 -32.20
N LYS A 620 0.45 21.04 -33.05
CA LYS A 620 0.52 21.49 -34.44
C LYS A 620 0.77 23.01 -34.46
N ALA A 621 2.03 23.42 -34.38
CA ALA A 621 2.43 24.75 -34.71
C ALA A 621 2.24 24.93 -36.23
N LYS A 622 1.37 25.85 -36.60
CA LYS A 622 1.17 26.33 -37.96
C LYS A 622 2.52 26.75 -38.57
N GLN A 623 2.91 26.10 -39.65
CA GLN A 623 4.01 26.56 -40.50
C GLN A 623 3.65 27.92 -41.08
N VAL A 624 4.34 28.94 -40.64
CA VAL A 624 4.50 30.21 -41.39
C VAL A 624 5.80 30.06 -42.19
N LYS A 625 5.68 30.09 -43.52
CA LYS A 625 6.84 30.18 -44.42
C LYS A 625 7.54 31.53 -44.27
N PRO A 626 8.87 31.57 -44.20
CA PRO A 626 9.65 32.69 -44.70
C PRO A 626 10.38 32.29 -45.99
N SER A 627 10.25 33.12 -46.97
CA SER A 627 11.01 33.14 -48.20
C SER A 627 12.41 33.74 -47.95
N GLY A 628 13.42 33.19 -48.63
CA GLY A 628 14.60 33.97 -48.99
C GLY A 628 15.95 33.41 -48.59
N SER A 629 16.59 32.78 -49.57
CA SER A 629 18.00 32.94 -50.00
C SER A 629 19.17 32.72 -49.01
N GLY A 630 20.02 31.75 -49.35
CA GLY A 630 21.48 31.96 -49.26
C GLY A 630 22.29 30.85 -48.60
N ASN A 631 22.94 30.11 -49.46
CA ASN A 631 24.26 29.45 -49.34
C ASN A 631 24.52 28.23 -48.47
N LYS A 632 24.90 27.20 -49.20
CA LYS A 632 25.43 25.89 -48.86
C LYS A 632 26.78 25.94 -48.14
N THR A 633 27.00 25.11 -47.14
CA THR A 633 28.20 24.27 -47.03
C THR A 633 27.91 23.05 -46.10
N PRO A 634 28.36 21.82 -46.43
CA PRO A 634 28.00 20.62 -45.72
C PRO A 634 29.00 20.27 -44.62
N LEU A 635 28.54 19.95 -43.40
CA LEU A 635 29.38 19.37 -42.37
C LEU A 635 29.27 17.84 -42.39
N LYS A 636 30.43 17.22 -42.40
CA LYS A 636 30.74 15.80 -42.52
C LYS A 636 30.11 14.97 -41.39
N ALA A 637 29.55 13.82 -41.79
CA ALA A 637 29.12 12.73 -40.95
C ALA A 637 30.29 12.04 -40.23
N SER A 638 30.10 11.70 -38.95
CA SER A 638 30.98 10.79 -38.19
C SER A 638 30.57 9.32 -38.39
N PRO A 639 31.52 8.38 -38.35
CA PRO A 639 31.34 7.05 -38.90
C PRO A 639 30.60 6.08 -37.96
N LYS A 640 29.70 5.28 -38.57
CA LYS A 640 29.08 4.10 -37.99
C LYS A 640 30.10 2.97 -37.90
N VAL A 641 30.21 2.36 -36.71
CA VAL A 641 30.92 1.09 -36.49
C VAL A 641 29.99 -0.06 -36.83
N PRO A 642 30.37 -1.03 -37.67
CA PRO A 642 29.52 -2.15 -38.03
C PRO A 642 29.58 -3.28 -37.01
N LEU A 643 28.41 -3.76 -36.59
CA LEU A 643 28.26 -5.06 -35.90
C LEU A 643 28.49 -6.18 -36.93
N LYS A 644 29.46 -7.03 -36.69
CA LYS A 644 29.67 -8.29 -37.43
C LYS A 644 28.80 -9.41 -36.83
N SER A 645 28.20 -10.10 -37.75
CA SER A 645 27.30 -11.23 -37.68
C SER A 645 27.87 -12.50 -37.06
N SER A 646 26.99 -13.18 -36.30
CA SER A 646 26.72 -14.64 -36.19
C SER A 646 27.82 -15.62 -36.59
N VAL A 647 28.24 -16.41 -35.60
CA VAL A 647 28.82 -17.75 -35.81
C VAL A 647 27.76 -18.77 -35.34
N LYS A 648 27.29 -19.57 -36.30
CA LYS A 648 26.58 -20.84 -36.08
C LYS A 648 27.53 -21.82 -35.47
N THR A 649 27.17 -22.44 -34.34
CA THR A 649 27.82 -23.68 -33.86
C THR A 649 26.75 -24.77 -33.82
N GLU A 650 27.01 -25.79 -34.62
CA GLU A 650 26.23 -27.01 -34.74
C GLU A 650 26.25 -27.82 -33.43
N VAL A 651 25.10 -28.40 -33.11
CA VAL A 651 24.92 -29.36 -32.01
C VAL A 651 25.16 -30.77 -32.55
N PRO A 652 26.02 -31.63 -31.96
CA PRO A 652 26.05 -33.04 -32.30
C PRO A 652 24.94 -33.78 -31.53
N LYS A 653 24.16 -34.56 -32.27
CA LYS A 653 23.23 -35.58 -31.79
C LYS A 653 23.98 -36.65 -31.00
N SER A 654 23.54 -36.94 -29.77
CA SER A 654 23.88 -38.18 -29.08
C SER A 654 22.66 -39.07 -29.03
N THR A 655 22.91 -40.29 -29.47
CA THR A 655 22.10 -41.50 -29.56
C THR A 655 21.61 -42.00 -28.22
N GLU A 656 20.34 -42.42 -28.21
CA GLU A 656 19.74 -43.25 -27.16
C GLU A 656 20.44 -44.61 -27.04
N PRO A 657 20.42 -45.25 -25.87
CA PRO A 657 20.35 -46.70 -25.80
C PRO A 657 19.08 -47.21 -25.12
N ASN A 658 18.66 -48.26 -25.72
CA ASN A 658 17.52 -49.12 -25.65
C ASN A 658 17.28 -49.79 -24.27
N LYS A 659 15.99 -50.14 -24.07
CA LYS A 659 15.39 -50.94 -23.00
C LYS A 659 15.99 -52.35 -22.90
N THR A 660 16.01 -52.86 -21.68
CA THR A 660 15.59 -54.20 -21.19
C THR A 660 16.02 -54.26 -19.71
N GLY A 661 15.31 -54.79 -18.70
CA GLY A 661 14.19 -55.66 -18.53
C GLY A 661 14.27 -56.18 -17.09
N LYS A 662 13.13 -56.34 -16.49
CA LYS A 662 12.77 -57.24 -15.38
C LYS A 662 13.76 -57.50 -14.23
N ASN A 663 13.48 -57.15 -13.02
CA ASN A 663 12.80 -57.95 -11.96
C ASN A 663 12.38 -57.02 -10.82
#